data_1a2a87e584606fe26c7f733507692a09
#
_entry.id   1a2a87e584606fe26c7f733507692a09
#
_cell.length_a   1.000
_cell.length_b   1.000
_cell.length_c   1.000
_cell.angle_alpha   90.00
_cell.angle_beta   90.00
_cell.angle_gamma   90.00
#
_symmetry.space_group_name_H-M   'P 1'
#
loop_
_entity.id
_entity.type
_entity.pdbx_description
1 polymer ?
#
loop_
_entity_poly.entity_id
_entity_poly.type
_entity_poly.pdbx_seq_one_letter_code
_entity_poly.pdbx_strand_id
1 'polypeptide(L)'
;MEFSFAQSKQRRVYLLYSLVFILIAACMYGTYLVTGNSLIWNKDPLNQHVPLLIEYRKAVLHFLTHPLGPHQWWSWRMGLGSDTFAIFSYYTIGDVFAYLALLFPAGKMVLAYQVMVVLRLYCAGLAFVWFARHFKLADWVIVAGAVVYLVNSYLLYASLAQPFFTTTFILFPLLVVQVERILQGGSWWPLAGAFIWMLVNNYYLAYVLGIGTFLFLVLRVLTHYRGRLDYGVTILKLGLATVTSLLLSAVLLVPEILTVMNSTRAGSTFANGLTTYPAYYYLFLPKALINGGQWSFMFWAALGIVSFGFLALVYVYLQPKRYPLLALSLALALVMLLIPAVGAFFNGLMAASNRWTLLIYLPIAMAVCFLLQHVGELTRHQLLVMSWATAVYLLVVLATYFLKNDAALFVPLTCLLGGLLLLWLIHAGVVAHPGRWLLALILANAGFNAIYAAFPYNGDFASAMLPRGAYQRLTTQRYGGLEKGLSKQPTYRVSTLSQNDIVSDVLNDNDLTTGMHNIDSYYSLQNKYLGQFSQDLQNTQYQANVPLRQVDDRSVWLNFLGVKYLFAQTNGANATKWPQGYFLDQATEPQYDYNAKQPAGATKKEDLPPIQTVRLKSQQNFPLLYWQSTAITPAQYRQLGPTAKERALASGVVVADHVAQKLTPADLTGNVVKLKSQLISNRFNQVNPANLHYRDAEETYQLVLPQLTNKQFAKRLKESELHVEFQTIKYQPLTLKQQLAAEMAHAKQTANFNPGAALNEKSVWYKYWRYHLINGSPDISYTLQLTSKYGTEKISQPKQSVLSFFKVVKNGTMNVGYFAKHLPTQLTFKPTKLGTYHLKYQVVAALLGAKYQSEVRQIQAHGLKKLHFAPNTVSGQLTTSRYGVLTSSIPYSKGWTATVDGHPAPVLRTNTAFVGLALPAGDHRIKLTYHVPGLRVGAIISLIGLAWTALLAGITWWVRHHRGA
;
A
#
# COMPACT_ATOMS: atom_id res chain seq x y z
N MET A 1 -11.73 17.81 34.90
CA MET A 1 -10.41 17.69 34.22
C MET A 1 -9.81 19.07 34.13
N GLU A 2 -8.98 19.44 35.09
CA GLU A 2 -8.29 20.74 35.07
C GLU A 2 -6.99 20.61 34.30
N PHE A 3 -6.87 21.37 33.23
CA PHE A 3 -5.68 21.45 32.40
C PHE A 3 -4.90 22.69 32.84
N SER A 4 -3.63 22.54 33.23
CA SER A 4 -2.80 23.64 33.71
C SER A 4 -1.55 23.81 32.84
N PHE A 5 -1.27 25.04 32.43
CA PHE A 5 -0.02 25.38 31.77
C PHE A 5 1.15 25.65 32.75
N ALA A 6 0.86 25.77 34.06
CA ALA A 6 1.87 25.84 35.09
C ALA A 6 2.44 24.45 35.33
N GLN A 7 3.55 24.13 34.64
CA GLN A 7 4.22 22.84 34.76
C GLN A 7 5.22 22.85 35.94
N SER A 8 5.21 21.75 36.71
CA SER A 8 6.28 21.48 37.67
C SER A 8 7.62 21.34 36.93
N LYS A 9 8.70 21.92 37.46
CA LYS A 9 10.10 21.85 36.90
C LYS A 9 10.72 20.45 37.05
N GLN A 10 9.97 19.42 37.44
CA GLN A 10 10.52 18.08 37.70
C GLN A 10 11.01 17.42 36.44
N ARG A 11 12.33 17.28 36.29
CA ARG A 11 13.01 16.55 35.21
C ARG A 11 12.93 15.03 35.42
N ARG A 12 12.55 14.59 36.62
CA ARG A 12 12.55 13.18 37.06
C ARG A 12 11.65 12.28 36.21
N VAL A 13 10.46 12.77 35.82
CA VAL A 13 9.53 11.97 35.01
C VAL A 13 10.10 11.62 33.63
N TYR A 14 10.87 12.53 33.00
CA TYR A 14 11.51 12.26 31.72
C TYR A 14 12.62 11.22 31.83
N LEU A 15 13.43 11.28 32.94
CA LEU A 15 14.43 10.27 33.17
C LEU A 15 13.81 8.90 33.42
N LEU A 16 12.77 8.84 34.25
CA LEU A 16 12.03 7.60 34.55
C LEU A 16 11.41 7.02 33.29
N TYR A 17 10.80 7.86 32.44
CA TYR A 17 10.28 7.46 31.15
C TYR A 17 11.39 6.90 30.24
N SER A 18 12.53 7.57 30.15
CA SER A 18 13.65 7.13 29.30
C SER A 18 14.18 5.76 29.72
N LEU A 19 14.28 5.48 31.03
CA LEU A 19 14.70 4.18 31.54
C LEU A 19 13.67 3.09 31.22
N VAL A 20 12.37 3.38 31.39
CA VAL A 20 11.29 2.46 31.05
C VAL A 20 11.22 2.25 29.53
N PHE A 21 11.46 3.30 28.73
CA PHE A 21 11.47 3.19 27.28
C PHE A 21 12.57 2.23 26.79
N ILE A 22 13.75 2.23 27.39
CA ILE A 22 14.82 1.27 27.03
C ILE A 22 14.31 -0.16 27.18
N LEU A 23 13.61 -0.47 28.29
CA LEU A 23 13.01 -1.78 28.49
C LEU A 23 11.96 -2.11 27.42
N ILE A 24 11.04 -1.17 27.12
CA ILE A 24 10.00 -1.34 26.12
C ILE A 24 10.63 -1.54 24.72
N ALA A 25 11.63 -0.72 24.36
CA ALA A 25 12.33 -0.84 23.08
C ALA A 25 13.07 -2.19 22.96
N ALA A 26 13.64 -2.68 24.06
CA ALA A 26 14.25 -4.00 24.11
C ALA A 26 13.21 -5.11 23.87
N CYS A 27 12.01 -5.02 24.45
CA CYS A 27 10.92 -5.97 24.20
C CYS A 27 10.41 -5.88 22.76
N MET A 28 10.18 -4.66 22.20
CA MET A 28 9.59 -4.46 20.87
C MET A 28 10.57 -4.79 19.74
N TYR A 29 11.80 -4.30 19.84
CA TYR A 29 12.77 -4.34 18.74
C TYR A 29 13.89 -5.33 19.01
N GLY A 30 14.29 -5.50 20.27
CA GLY A 30 15.32 -6.43 20.66
C GLY A 30 14.97 -7.87 20.30
N THR A 31 13.71 -8.26 20.42
CA THR A 31 13.22 -9.61 20.04
C THR A 31 13.53 -9.92 18.58
N TYR A 32 13.26 -8.98 17.65
CA TYR A 32 13.63 -9.17 16.23
C TYR A 32 15.13 -9.32 16.05
N LEU A 33 15.91 -8.49 16.75
CA LEU A 33 17.36 -8.49 16.63
C LEU A 33 17.99 -9.77 17.20
N VAL A 34 17.46 -10.29 18.31
CA VAL A 34 17.95 -11.54 18.94
C VAL A 34 17.59 -12.75 18.08
N THR A 35 16.43 -12.74 17.42
CA THR A 35 16.03 -13.80 16.48
C THR A 35 16.74 -13.71 15.11
N GLY A 36 17.74 -12.85 14.95
CA GLY A 36 18.55 -12.73 13.73
C GLY A 36 17.92 -11.87 12.64
N ASN A 37 16.79 -11.20 12.91
CA ASN A 37 16.10 -10.34 11.97
C ASN A 37 16.57 -8.87 12.06
N SER A 38 16.29 -8.10 11.03
CA SER A 38 16.37 -6.64 11.01
C SER A 38 15.00 -6.03 11.32
N LEU A 39 14.93 -4.70 11.45
CA LEU A 39 13.66 -3.97 11.57
C LEU A 39 13.10 -3.57 10.19
N ILE A 40 13.37 -4.34 9.16
CA ILE A 40 12.89 -4.12 7.80
C ILE A 40 11.90 -5.23 7.44
N TRP A 41 10.64 -4.86 7.31
CA TRP A 41 9.62 -5.75 6.79
C TRP A 41 9.81 -5.95 5.29
N ASN A 42 9.60 -7.17 4.79
CA ASN A 42 9.84 -7.56 3.39
C ASN A 42 8.82 -6.99 2.38
N LYS A 43 7.95 -6.07 2.79
CA LYS A 43 6.97 -5.38 1.91
C LYS A 43 7.28 -3.90 1.80
N ASP A 44 6.50 -3.02 2.43
CA ASP A 44 6.64 -1.57 2.25
C ASP A 44 8.03 -1.02 2.63
N PRO A 45 8.65 -1.41 3.75
CA PRO A 45 10.01 -0.96 4.06
C PRO A 45 11.06 -1.38 3.05
N LEU A 46 11.03 -2.63 2.57
CA LEU A 46 11.95 -3.11 1.55
C LEU A 46 11.73 -2.41 0.21
N ASN A 47 10.46 -2.28 -0.20
CA ASN A 47 10.10 -1.80 -1.54
C ASN A 47 10.03 -0.28 -1.66
N GLN A 48 9.76 0.44 -0.57
CA GLN A 48 9.50 1.88 -0.60
C GLN A 48 10.40 2.65 0.36
N HIS A 49 10.29 2.39 1.68
CA HIS A 49 10.81 3.33 2.67
C HIS A 49 12.33 3.41 2.67
N VAL A 50 13.03 2.28 2.65
CA VAL A 50 14.51 2.29 2.67
C VAL A 50 15.10 2.75 1.34
N PRO A 51 14.64 2.24 0.16
CA PRO A 51 15.12 2.74 -1.13
C PRO A 51 14.87 4.25 -1.33
N LEU A 52 13.68 4.73 -0.95
CA LEU A 52 13.34 6.14 -1.07
C LEU A 52 14.15 7.01 -0.10
N LEU A 53 14.41 6.54 1.11
CA LEU A 53 15.27 7.24 2.07
C LEU A 53 16.71 7.40 1.53
N ILE A 54 17.23 6.36 0.87
CA ILE A 54 18.56 6.39 0.23
C ILE A 54 18.59 7.44 -0.88
N GLU A 55 17.59 7.45 -1.76
CA GLU A 55 17.52 8.42 -2.86
C GLU A 55 17.25 9.83 -2.36
N TYR A 56 16.39 9.97 -1.34
CA TYR A 56 16.13 11.26 -0.70
C TYR A 56 17.40 11.85 -0.07
N ARG A 57 18.18 11.04 0.66
CA ARG A 57 19.47 11.47 1.19
C ARG A 57 20.39 12.00 0.09
N LYS A 58 20.48 11.32 -1.04
CA LYS A 58 21.27 11.78 -2.19
C LYS A 58 20.76 13.12 -2.72
N ALA A 59 19.45 13.26 -2.87
CA ALA A 59 18.82 14.48 -3.35
C ALA A 59 19.07 15.67 -2.42
N VAL A 60 18.95 15.47 -1.09
CA VAL A 60 19.21 16.53 -0.10
C VAL A 60 20.68 16.91 -0.06
N LEU A 61 21.60 15.95 -0.09
CA LEU A 61 23.04 16.25 -0.15
C LEU A 61 23.40 17.02 -1.41
N HIS A 62 22.83 16.64 -2.57
CA HIS A 62 23.01 17.39 -3.81
C HIS A 62 22.47 18.82 -3.71
N PHE A 63 21.30 19.00 -3.11
CA PHE A 63 20.73 20.33 -2.87
C PHE A 63 21.63 21.18 -1.98
N LEU A 64 22.15 20.63 -0.90
CA LEU A 64 23.02 21.37 0.05
C LEU A 64 24.35 21.75 -0.58
N THR A 65 24.90 20.91 -1.47
CA THR A 65 26.18 21.18 -2.14
C THR A 65 26.03 22.05 -3.40
N HIS A 66 24.84 22.01 -4.05
CA HIS A 66 24.54 22.74 -5.27
C HIS A 66 23.15 23.42 -5.20
N PRO A 67 22.94 24.40 -4.28
CA PRO A 67 21.61 24.96 -4.00
C PRO A 67 21.01 25.69 -5.21
N LEU A 68 21.85 26.26 -6.07
CA LEU A 68 21.46 26.96 -7.30
C LEU A 68 21.57 26.05 -8.56
N GLY A 69 22.00 24.81 -8.37
CA GLY A 69 22.13 23.83 -9.46
C GLY A 69 20.78 23.24 -9.89
N PRO A 70 20.77 22.46 -10.98
CA PRO A 70 19.57 21.78 -11.43
C PRO A 70 19.17 20.68 -10.44
N HIS A 71 18.01 20.84 -9.81
CA HIS A 71 17.43 19.84 -8.92
C HIS A 71 16.69 18.78 -9.73
N GLN A 72 16.74 17.51 -9.27
CA GLN A 72 16.08 16.40 -9.93
C GLN A 72 14.60 16.33 -9.55
N TRP A 73 13.73 16.85 -10.42
CA TRP A 73 12.27 16.78 -10.27
C TRP A 73 11.66 15.56 -10.96
N TRP A 74 12.40 14.92 -11.86
CA TRP A 74 11.99 13.72 -12.56
C TRP A 74 13.03 12.61 -12.40
N SER A 75 12.59 11.44 -11.94
CA SER A 75 13.43 10.25 -11.85
C SER A 75 13.15 9.31 -13.00
N TRP A 76 14.18 8.99 -13.75
CA TRP A 76 14.13 7.98 -14.81
C TRP A 76 14.14 6.54 -14.27
N ARG A 77 14.43 6.34 -12.98
CA ARG A 77 14.55 5.03 -12.29
C ARG A 77 13.31 4.65 -11.50
N MET A 78 12.35 5.54 -11.37
CA MET A 78 11.10 5.28 -10.65
C MET A 78 10.03 4.82 -11.64
N GLY A 79 10.01 3.52 -11.93
CA GLY A 79 9.18 2.92 -12.97
C GLY A 79 9.55 3.48 -14.36
N LEU A 80 8.54 3.74 -15.18
CA LEU A 80 8.77 4.35 -16.51
C LEU A 80 9.32 5.79 -16.45
N GLY A 81 9.42 6.34 -15.26
CA GLY A 81 9.74 7.72 -14.94
C GLY A 81 8.61 8.33 -14.08
N SER A 82 9.00 9.06 -13.03
CA SER A 82 8.05 9.65 -12.08
C SER A 82 8.54 10.97 -11.52
N ASP A 83 7.58 11.79 -11.07
CA ASP A 83 7.82 13.02 -10.31
C ASP A 83 8.41 12.68 -8.93
N THR A 84 9.67 13.06 -8.71
CA THR A 84 10.37 12.82 -7.45
C THR A 84 9.81 13.64 -6.31
N PHE A 85 9.38 14.89 -6.58
CA PHE A 85 8.82 15.75 -5.56
C PHE A 85 7.51 15.17 -5.01
N ALA A 86 6.63 14.72 -5.89
CA ALA A 86 5.37 14.10 -5.52
C ALA A 86 5.55 12.81 -4.67
N ILE A 87 6.59 12.02 -4.98
CA ILE A 87 6.91 10.82 -4.21
C ILE A 87 7.54 11.20 -2.87
N PHE A 88 8.54 12.05 -2.86
CA PHE A 88 9.24 12.44 -1.63
C PHE A 88 8.36 13.24 -0.68
N SER A 89 7.40 14.03 -1.15
CA SER A 89 6.47 14.76 -0.30
C SER A 89 5.60 13.83 0.55
N TYR A 90 5.22 12.69 -0.01
CA TYR A 90 4.47 11.69 0.75
C TYR A 90 5.30 10.94 1.81
N TYR A 91 6.59 10.66 1.52
CA TYR A 91 7.39 9.75 2.35
C TYR A 91 8.46 10.44 3.22
N THR A 92 9.06 11.55 2.76
CA THR A 92 10.32 12.04 3.33
C THR A 92 10.45 13.55 3.51
N ILE A 93 10.00 14.40 2.60
CA ILE A 93 10.28 15.85 2.65
C ILE A 93 9.84 16.50 3.95
N GLY A 94 8.62 16.23 4.40
CA GLY A 94 8.08 16.81 5.64
C GLY A 94 8.38 16.00 6.89
N ASP A 95 8.99 14.82 6.73
CA ASP A 95 9.34 13.95 7.86
C ASP A 95 10.68 14.37 8.48
N VAL A 96 10.62 15.02 9.62
CA VAL A 96 11.83 15.49 10.32
C VAL A 96 12.81 14.37 10.64
N PHE A 97 12.34 13.15 10.81
CA PHE A 97 13.20 12.00 11.08
C PHE A 97 13.96 11.53 9.83
N ALA A 98 13.44 11.78 8.62
CA ALA A 98 14.13 11.42 7.39
C ALA A 98 15.48 12.15 7.24
N TYR A 99 15.59 13.35 7.80
CA TYR A 99 16.84 14.13 7.78
C TYR A 99 17.95 13.53 8.64
N LEU A 100 17.64 12.66 9.61
CA LEU A 100 18.66 11.92 10.36
C LEU A 100 19.50 11.02 9.45
N ALA A 101 18.98 10.63 8.30
CA ALA A 101 19.73 9.88 7.30
C ALA A 101 20.99 10.61 6.80
N LEU A 102 21.03 11.95 6.90
CA LEU A 102 22.20 12.76 6.54
C LEU A 102 23.38 12.53 7.46
N LEU A 103 23.15 12.14 8.71
CA LEU A 103 24.17 11.87 9.72
C LEU A 103 24.86 10.52 9.51
N PHE A 104 24.33 9.66 8.63
CA PHE A 104 24.87 8.33 8.41
C PHE A 104 25.59 8.22 7.06
N PRO A 105 26.71 7.47 6.99
CA PRO A 105 27.35 7.14 5.72
C PRO A 105 26.41 6.37 4.79
N ALA A 106 26.62 6.48 3.47
CA ALA A 106 25.78 5.82 2.46
C ALA A 106 25.66 4.29 2.66
N GLY A 107 26.72 3.61 3.10
CA GLY A 107 26.71 2.17 3.39
C GLY A 107 25.97 1.75 4.66
N LYS A 108 25.52 2.71 5.50
CA LYS A 108 24.85 2.46 6.79
C LYS A 108 23.37 2.87 6.79
N MET A 109 22.75 2.99 5.64
CA MET A 109 21.36 3.45 5.52
C MET A 109 20.33 2.52 6.16
N VAL A 110 20.59 1.22 6.21
CA VAL A 110 19.76 0.27 6.96
C VAL A 110 19.80 0.59 8.46
N LEU A 111 20.98 0.90 9.00
CA LEU A 111 21.12 1.32 10.40
C LEU A 111 20.41 2.65 10.65
N ALA A 112 20.57 3.63 9.74
CA ALA A 112 19.88 4.91 9.83
C ALA A 112 18.36 4.71 9.93
N TYR A 113 17.79 3.88 9.07
CA TYR A 113 16.36 3.56 9.08
C TYR A 113 15.92 2.94 10.42
N GLN A 114 16.65 1.96 10.94
CA GLN A 114 16.34 1.32 12.22
C GLN A 114 16.43 2.30 13.40
N VAL A 115 17.44 3.17 13.43
CA VAL A 115 17.55 4.22 14.43
C VAL A 115 16.38 5.20 14.35
N MET A 116 15.97 5.59 13.15
CA MET A 116 14.80 6.46 12.95
C MET A 116 13.51 5.82 13.51
N VAL A 117 13.30 4.52 13.32
CA VAL A 117 12.14 3.79 13.85
C VAL A 117 12.11 3.89 15.38
N VAL A 118 13.20 3.56 16.04
CA VAL A 118 13.29 3.56 17.51
C VAL A 118 13.18 4.97 18.08
N LEU A 119 13.90 5.93 17.51
CA LEU A 119 13.91 7.33 17.98
C LEU A 119 12.52 7.98 17.82
N ARG A 120 11.82 7.69 16.73
CA ARG A 120 10.47 8.19 16.51
C ARG A 120 9.49 7.70 17.57
N LEU A 121 9.58 6.43 17.94
CA LEU A 121 8.76 5.88 19.01
C LEU A 121 9.11 6.51 20.37
N TYR A 122 10.41 6.73 20.64
CA TYR A 122 10.86 7.44 21.84
C TYR A 122 10.23 8.84 21.93
N CYS A 123 10.27 9.60 20.84
CA CYS A 123 9.68 10.94 20.77
C CYS A 123 8.15 10.91 20.93
N ALA A 124 7.47 9.86 20.48
CA ALA A 124 6.03 9.71 20.67
C ALA A 124 5.66 9.60 22.17
N GLY A 125 6.43 8.84 22.94
CA GLY A 125 6.21 8.76 24.38
C GLY A 125 6.64 10.03 25.12
N LEU A 126 7.71 10.72 24.69
CA LEU A 126 8.04 12.05 25.22
C LEU A 126 6.92 13.07 25.01
N ALA A 127 6.26 13.04 23.84
CA ALA A 127 5.11 13.90 23.56
C ALA A 127 3.94 13.59 24.51
N PHE A 128 3.68 12.30 24.78
CA PHE A 128 2.68 11.94 25.79
C PHE A 128 3.07 12.41 27.20
N VAL A 129 4.30 12.18 27.64
CA VAL A 129 4.81 12.63 28.95
C VAL A 129 4.63 14.15 29.09
N TRP A 130 5.04 14.91 28.04
CA TRP A 130 4.88 16.36 28.00
C TRP A 130 3.38 16.75 28.09
N PHE A 131 2.51 16.09 27.34
CA PHE A 131 1.06 16.30 27.39
C PHE A 131 0.47 15.99 28.79
N ALA A 132 0.80 14.83 29.37
CA ALA A 132 0.25 14.39 30.66
C ALA A 132 0.69 15.27 31.82
N ARG A 133 1.84 15.95 31.73
CA ARG A 133 2.31 16.92 32.74
C ARG A 133 1.44 18.18 32.88
N HIS A 134 0.52 18.42 31.95
CA HIS A 134 -0.47 19.49 32.10
C HIS A 134 -1.59 19.13 33.10
N PHE A 135 -1.57 17.90 33.59
CA PHE A 135 -2.48 17.41 34.62
C PHE A 135 -1.71 17.17 35.93
N LYS A 136 -2.37 17.27 37.06
CA LYS A 136 -1.77 16.99 38.39
C LYS A 136 -1.68 15.49 38.61
N LEU A 137 -0.72 14.83 37.96
CA LEU A 137 -0.52 13.37 38.01
C LEU A 137 0.85 13.06 38.63
N ALA A 138 0.94 11.95 39.35
CA ALA A 138 2.20 11.44 39.88
C ALA A 138 3.11 10.94 38.74
N ASP A 139 4.43 11.06 38.89
CA ASP A 139 5.40 10.70 37.84
C ASP A 139 5.24 9.26 37.35
N TRP A 140 5.05 8.29 38.27
CA TRP A 140 4.86 6.89 37.92
C TRP A 140 3.56 6.64 37.12
N VAL A 141 2.52 7.42 37.41
CA VAL A 141 1.24 7.38 36.66
C VAL A 141 1.44 7.86 35.24
N ILE A 142 2.16 8.96 35.05
CA ILE A 142 2.50 9.48 33.71
C ILE A 142 3.29 8.45 32.92
N VAL A 143 4.28 7.81 33.55
CA VAL A 143 5.09 6.76 32.89
C VAL A 143 4.26 5.54 32.53
N ALA A 144 3.37 5.08 33.42
CA ALA A 144 2.44 3.99 33.11
C ALA A 144 1.52 4.34 31.93
N GLY A 145 0.98 5.57 31.91
CA GLY A 145 0.21 6.06 30.76
C GLY A 145 1.01 6.10 29.47
N ALA A 146 2.28 6.51 29.52
CA ALA A 146 3.17 6.52 28.36
C ALA A 146 3.42 5.10 27.82
N VAL A 147 3.57 4.10 28.68
CA VAL A 147 3.68 2.69 28.28
C VAL A 147 2.41 2.22 27.54
N VAL A 148 1.23 2.51 28.10
CA VAL A 148 -0.04 2.18 27.44
C VAL A 148 -0.20 2.91 26.11
N TYR A 149 0.26 4.15 26.03
CA TYR A 149 0.23 4.95 24.80
C TYR A 149 1.13 4.39 23.72
N LEU A 150 2.27 3.81 24.06
CA LEU A 150 3.27 3.29 23.12
C LEU A 150 3.05 1.81 22.78
N VAL A 151 2.67 0.97 23.78
CA VAL A 151 2.54 -0.47 23.56
C VAL A 151 1.09 -0.83 23.26
N ASN A 152 0.76 -0.69 22.02
CA ASN A 152 -0.55 -1.05 21.48
C ASN A 152 -0.36 -1.68 20.09
N SER A 153 -1.37 -2.41 19.62
CA SER A 153 -1.30 -3.11 18.32
C SER A 153 -1.01 -2.18 17.14
N TYR A 154 -1.48 -0.93 17.19
CA TYR A 154 -1.23 0.02 16.12
C TYR A 154 0.26 0.32 15.97
N LEU A 155 0.94 0.69 17.06
CA LEU A 155 2.36 1.03 17.04
C LEU A 155 3.28 -0.18 16.93
N LEU A 156 2.90 -1.33 17.51
CA LEU A 156 3.64 -2.58 17.31
C LEU A 156 3.74 -2.95 15.83
N TYR A 157 2.69 -2.67 15.05
CA TYR A 157 2.69 -2.89 13.61
C TYR A 157 3.24 -1.68 12.84
N ALA A 158 2.65 -0.50 13.03
CA ALA A 158 2.90 0.66 12.17
C ALA A 158 4.32 1.23 12.35
N SER A 159 4.95 1.10 13.51
CA SER A 159 6.32 1.57 13.72
C SER A 159 7.31 0.89 12.79
N LEU A 160 7.03 -0.33 12.36
CA LEU A 160 7.87 -1.12 11.45
C LEU A 160 7.34 -1.09 10.01
N ALA A 161 6.02 -1.27 9.83
CA ALA A 161 5.43 -1.34 8.49
C ALA A 161 5.27 0.02 7.81
N GLN A 162 4.94 1.06 8.58
CA GLN A 162 4.69 2.43 8.11
C GLN A 162 5.24 3.43 9.14
N PRO A 163 6.56 3.57 9.30
CA PRO A 163 7.16 4.31 10.42
C PRO A 163 6.66 5.74 10.57
N PHE A 164 6.37 6.44 9.47
CA PHE A 164 5.87 7.81 9.51
C PHE A 164 4.48 7.94 10.17
N PHE A 165 3.69 6.85 10.29
CA PHE A 165 2.46 6.85 11.08
C PHE A 165 2.72 7.10 12.57
N THR A 166 3.87 6.69 13.09
CA THR A 166 4.25 6.95 14.49
C THR A 166 4.37 8.44 14.80
N THR A 167 4.68 9.28 13.79
CA THR A 167 4.76 10.75 13.97
C THR A 167 3.41 11.34 14.40
N THR A 168 2.29 10.71 14.06
CA THR A 168 0.96 11.16 14.53
C THR A 168 0.79 11.08 16.04
N PHE A 169 1.48 10.13 16.69
CA PHE A 169 1.50 10.00 18.14
C PHE A 169 2.35 11.10 18.82
N ILE A 170 3.20 11.80 18.06
CA ILE A 170 3.87 13.02 18.52
C ILE A 170 2.96 14.22 18.30
N LEU A 171 2.39 14.33 17.10
CA LEU A 171 1.63 15.50 16.66
C LEU A 171 0.28 15.64 17.39
N PHE A 172 -0.45 14.54 17.62
CA PHE A 172 -1.79 14.63 18.21
C PHE A 172 -1.79 15.22 19.62
N PRO A 173 -0.94 14.79 20.58
CA PRO A 173 -0.81 15.45 21.88
C PRO A 173 -0.43 16.94 21.77
N LEU A 174 0.46 17.29 20.83
CA LEU A 174 0.85 18.68 20.59
C LEU A 174 -0.36 19.53 20.13
N LEU A 175 -1.12 19.03 19.17
CA LEU A 175 -2.31 19.71 18.64
C LEU A 175 -3.36 19.92 19.72
N VAL A 176 -3.66 18.90 20.52
CA VAL A 176 -4.61 18.97 21.63
C VAL A 176 -4.22 20.06 22.63
N VAL A 177 -2.94 20.12 23.05
CA VAL A 177 -2.44 21.16 23.97
C VAL A 177 -2.58 22.55 23.37
N GLN A 178 -2.27 22.74 22.07
CA GLN A 178 -2.34 24.07 21.47
C GLN A 178 -3.80 24.54 21.27
N VAL A 179 -4.72 23.62 20.99
CA VAL A 179 -6.16 23.95 20.98
C VAL A 179 -6.61 24.36 22.38
N GLU A 180 -6.28 23.60 23.41
CA GLU A 180 -6.60 23.94 24.80
C GLU A 180 -6.02 25.32 25.20
N ARG A 181 -4.80 25.65 24.75
CA ARG A 181 -4.20 26.96 24.97
C ARG A 181 -5.06 28.09 24.42
N ILE A 182 -5.61 27.94 23.21
CA ILE A 182 -6.51 28.94 22.60
C ILE A 182 -7.81 29.04 23.40
N LEU A 183 -8.39 27.90 23.81
CA LEU A 183 -9.63 27.88 24.59
C LEU A 183 -9.46 28.56 25.97
N GLN A 184 -8.25 28.55 26.54
CA GLN A 184 -7.88 29.30 27.75
C GLN A 184 -7.46 30.74 27.47
N GLY A 185 -7.75 31.28 26.29
CA GLY A 185 -7.44 32.67 25.92
C GLY A 185 -6.02 32.91 25.43
N GLY A 186 -5.16 31.88 25.37
CA GLY A 186 -3.75 31.98 24.97
C GLY A 186 -3.52 32.32 23.50
N SER A 187 -2.24 32.38 23.13
CA SER A 187 -1.79 32.72 21.78
C SER A 187 -2.10 31.58 20.77
N TRP A 188 -2.41 31.93 19.54
CA TRP A 188 -2.67 31.01 18.43
C TRP A 188 -1.38 30.60 17.68
N TRP A 189 -0.28 31.30 17.80
CA TRP A 189 0.98 31.04 17.10
C TRP A 189 1.49 29.60 17.25
N PRO A 190 1.49 29.00 18.48
CA PRO A 190 1.95 27.62 18.63
C PRO A 190 1.04 26.61 17.90
N LEU A 191 -0.26 26.88 17.80
CA LEU A 191 -1.15 26.03 17.00
C LEU A 191 -0.84 26.13 15.51
N ALA A 192 -0.56 27.35 15.00
CA ALA A 192 -0.12 27.53 13.62
C ALA A 192 1.15 26.72 13.32
N GLY A 193 2.16 26.77 14.21
CA GLY A 193 3.37 25.96 14.07
C GLY A 193 3.12 24.44 14.08
N ALA A 194 2.23 23.98 14.97
CA ALA A 194 1.84 22.57 15.01
C ALA A 194 1.07 22.14 13.76
N PHE A 195 0.20 23.01 13.23
CA PHE A 195 -0.51 22.75 11.97
C PHE A 195 0.45 22.74 10.78
N ILE A 196 1.43 23.65 10.71
CA ILE A 196 2.45 23.61 9.65
C ILE A 196 3.15 22.25 9.68
N TRP A 197 3.65 21.83 10.85
CA TRP A 197 4.32 20.52 10.94
C TRP A 197 3.39 19.38 10.55
N MET A 198 2.14 19.37 11.00
CA MET A 198 1.13 18.38 10.61
C MET A 198 0.92 18.33 9.08
N LEU A 199 0.74 19.50 8.45
CA LEU A 199 0.45 19.60 7.02
C LEU A 199 1.63 19.19 6.15
N VAL A 200 2.85 19.61 6.51
CA VAL A 200 4.05 19.27 5.73
C VAL A 200 4.54 17.86 5.96
N ASN A 201 4.24 17.24 7.11
CA ASN A 201 4.74 15.90 7.44
C ASN A 201 4.17 14.82 6.51
N ASN A 202 2.87 14.79 6.33
CA ASN A 202 2.19 13.88 5.41
C ASN A 202 0.72 14.31 5.25
N TYR A 203 0.28 14.65 4.05
CA TYR A 203 -1.06 15.17 3.79
C TYR A 203 -2.19 14.21 4.19
N TYR A 204 -2.00 12.89 4.03
CA TYR A 204 -3.00 11.89 4.42
C TYR A 204 -3.19 11.85 5.94
N LEU A 205 -2.08 11.85 6.68
CA LEU A 205 -2.12 11.86 8.15
C LEU A 205 -2.59 13.21 8.68
N ALA A 206 -2.26 14.32 7.99
CA ALA A 206 -2.78 15.65 8.31
C ALA A 206 -4.32 15.70 8.21
N TYR A 207 -4.91 15.04 7.23
CA TYR A 207 -6.36 14.92 7.11
C TYR A 207 -6.97 14.21 8.33
N VAL A 208 -6.40 13.07 8.75
CA VAL A 208 -6.86 12.31 9.93
C VAL A 208 -6.71 13.14 11.22
N LEU A 209 -5.53 13.75 11.41
CA LEU A 209 -5.23 14.57 12.59
C LEU A 209 -6.08 15.86 12.64
N GLY A 210 -6.32 16.48 11.49
CA GLY A 210 -7.16 17.66 11.38
C GLY A 210 -8.59 17.36 11.85
N ILE A 211 -9.19 16.27 11.37
CA ILE A 211 -10.51 15.83 11.83
C ILE A 211 -10.48 15.49 13.33
N GLY A 212 -9.46 14.73 13.79
CA GLY A 212 -9.31 14.40 15.21
C GLY A 212 -9.17 15.63 16.11
N THR A 213 -8.42 16.63 15.67
CA THR A 213 -8.26 17.90 16.38
C THR A 213 -9.56 18.69 16.41
N PHE A 214 -10.30 18.70 15.32
CA PHE A 214 -11.63 19.34 15.25
C PHE A 214 -12.63 18.63 16.19
N LEU A 215 -12.66 17.29 16.17
CA LEU A 215 -13.52 16.53 17.11
C LEU A 215 -13.15 16.82 18.57
N PHE A 216 -11.86 16.86 18.89
CA PHE A 216 -11.41 17.26 20.23
C PHE A 216 -11.91 18.65 20.60
N LEU A 217 -11.74 19.65 19.70
CA LEU A 217 -12.21 21.03 19.92
C LEU A 217 -13.71 21.05 20.24
N VAL A 218 -14.53 20.41 19.42
CA VAL A 218 -15.99 20.35 19.61
C VAL A 218 -16.34 19.70 20.93
N LEU A 219 -15.80 18.51 21.20
CA LEU A 219 -16.08 17.79 22.47
C LEU A 219 -15.63 18.59 23.69
N ARG A 220 -14.50 19.25 23.62
CA ARG A 220 -13.95 20.05 24.71
C ARG A 220 -14.80 21.28 24.99
N VAL A 221 -15.26 21.97 23.94
CA VAL A 221 -16.19 23.09 24.07
C VAL A 221 -17.49 22.64 24.71
N LEU A 222 -18.09 21.56 24.23
CA LEU A 222 -19.35 21.03 24.74
C LEU A 222 -19.26 20.59 26.22
N THR A 223 -18.13 19.99 26.62
CA THR A 223 -17.98 19.41 27.97
C THR A 223 -17.46 20.39 29.01
N HIS A 224 -16.79 21.47 28.62
CA HIS A 224 -16.14 22.35 29.61
C HIS A 224 -16.30 23.85 29.34
N TYR A 225 -16.38 24.28 28.08
CA TYR A 225 -16.34 25.70 27.72
C TYR A 225 -17.66 26.26 27.22
N ARG A 226 -18.73 25.48 27.19
CA ARG A 226 -20.05 25.93 26.74
C ARG A 226 -20.50 27.15 27.54
N GLY A 227 -20.76 28.27 26.87
CA GLY A 227 -21.17 29.54 27.49
C GLY A 227 -20.07 30.28 28.27
N ARG A 228 -18.78 29.83 28.18
CA ARG A 228 -17.64 30.45 28.89
C ARG A 228 -16.64 31.08 27.94
N LEU A 229 -16.82 30.92 26.63
CA LEU A 229 -15.92 31.41 25.60
C LEU A 229 -16.42 32.68 24.98
N ASP A 230 -15.51 33.58 24.66
CA ASP A 230 -15.71 34.51 23.57
C ASP A 230 -15.52 33.77 22.25
N TYR A 231 -16.65 33.36 21.66
CA TYR A 231 -16.66 32.56 20.43
C TYR A 231 -16.04 33.37 19.26
N GLY A 232 -16.26 34.69 19.18
CA GLY A 232 -15.69 35.50 18.11
C GLY A 232 -14.17 35.50 18.13
N VAL A 233 -13.59 35.78 19.29
CA VAL A 233 -12.12 35.79 19.46
C VAL A 233 -11.54 34.39 19.28
N THR A 234 -12.22 33.37 19.80
CA THR A 234 -11.75 31.96 19.66
C THR A 234 -11.74 31.49 18.21
N ILE A 235 -12.83 31.74 17.47
CA ILE A 235 -12.93 31.40 16.03
C ILE A 235 -11.89 32.20 15.23
N LEU A 236 -11.69 33.48 15.54
CA LEU A 236 -10.67 34.28 14.88
C LEU A 236 -9.26 33.69 15.10
N LYS A 237 -8.90 33.34 16.34
CA LYS A 237 -7.60 32.72 16.64
C LYS A 237 -7.40 31.38 15.93
N LEU A 238 -8.41 30.53 15.92
CA LEU A 238 -8.38 29.26 15.20
C LEU A 238 -8.28 29.48 13.69
N GLY A 239 -9.04 30.43 13.15
CA GLY A 239 -8.98 30.82 11.74
C GLY A 239 -7.61 31.35 11.33
N LEU A 240 -7.03 32.26 12.14
CA LEU A 240 -5.68 32.78 11.90
C LEU A 240 -4.64 31.67 11.92
N ALA A 241 -4.69 30.75 12.88
CA ALA A 241 -3.79 29.62 12.93
C ALA A 241 -3.91 28.74 11.67
N THR A 242 -5.15 28.42 11.27
CA THR A 242 -5.43 27.58 10.10
C THR A 242 -4.99 28.25 8.80
N VAL A 243 -5.39 29.49 8.56
CA VAL A 243 -5.05 30.22 7.32
C VAL A 243 -3.53 30.39 7.20
N THR A 244 -2.87 30.83 8.29
CA THR A 244 -1.41 31.00 8.30
C THR A 244 -0.70 29.69 7.98
N SER A 245 -1.13 28.58 8.56
CA SER A 245 -0.51 27.27 8.32
C SER A 245 -0.74 26.77 6.89
N LEU A 246 -1.94 26.96 6.33
CA LEU A 246 -2.25 26.59 4.94
C LEU A 246 -1.43 27.42 3.95
N LEU A 247 -1.32 28.73 4.17
CA LEU A 247 -0.51 29.60 3.31
C LEU A 247 0.96 29.19 3.35
N LEU A 248 1.55 29.00 4.53
CA LEU A 248 2.96 28.64 4.67
C LEU A 248 3.28 27.25 4.12
N SER A 249 2.35 26.31 4.22
CA SER A 249 2.52 24.93 3.74
C SER A 249 2.18 24.76 2.24
N ALA A 250 1.70 25.81 1.57
CA ALA A 250 1.17 25.70 0.20
C ALA A 250 2.21 25.21 -0.82
N VAL A 251 3.49 25.48 -0.61
CA VAL A 251 4.59 25.01 -1.47
C VAL A 251 4.64 23.48 -1.59
N LEU A 252 4.22 22.75 -0.55
CA LEU A 252 4.06 21.29 -0.58
C LEU A 252 2.62 20.88 -0.90
N LEU A 253 1.64 21.50 -0.27
CA LEU A 253 0.23 21.09 -0.38
C LEU A 253 -0.33 21.22 -1.79
N VAL A 254 0.01 22.30 -2.53
CA VAL A 254 -0.54 22.51 -3.88
C VAL A 254 -0.08 21.41 -4.85
N PRO A 255 1.22 21.09 -4.97
CA PRO A 255 1.68 19.94 -5.77
C PRO A 255 1.08 18.60 -5.31
N GLU A 256 0.97 18.37 -4.00
CA GLU A 256 0.40 17.14 -3.45
C GLU A 256 -1.07 16.95 -3.84
N ILE A 257 -1.90 17.97 -3.69
CA ILE A 257 -3.31 17.93 -4.09
C ILE A 257 -3.42 17.62 -5.57
N LEU A 258 -2.65 18.30 -6.42
CA LEU A 258 -2.64 18.04 -7.86
C LEU A 258 -2.19 16.61 -8.19
N THR A 259 -1.23 16.08 -7.44
CA THR A 259 -0.77 14.69 -7.62
C THR A 259 -1.85 13.70 -7.22
N VAL A 260 -2.52 13.88 -6.07
CA VAL A 260 -3.62 13.00 -5.64
C VAL A 260 -4.75 12.98 -6.66
N MET A 261 -5.16 14.15 -7.17
CA MET A 261 -6.21 14.26 -8.21
C MET A 261 -5.82 13.58 -9.54
N ASN A 262 -4.53 13.45 -9.80
CA ASN A 262 -3.98 12.79 -10.99
C ASN A 262 -3.38 11.42 -10.70
N SER A 263 -3.77 10.79 -9.59
CA SER A 263 -3.30 9.45 -9.22
C SER A 263 -4.30 8.35 -9.58
N THR A 264 -3.80 7.12 -9.61
CA THR A 264 -4.60 5.89 -9.77
C THR A 264 -5.55 5.63 -8.60
N ARG A 265 -5.38 6.34 -7.48
CA ARG A 265 -6.22 6.21 -6.28
C ARG A 265 -7.41 7.15 -6.25
N ALA A 266 -7.60 7.95 -7.28
CA ALA A 266 -8.80 8.78 -7.43
C ALA A 266 -10.01 7.91 -7.83
N GLY A 267 -10.44 7.02 -6.94
CA GLY A 267 -11.59 6.14 -7.13
C GLY A 267 -11.86 5.34 -5.87
N SER A 268 -13.11 4.94 -5.66
CA SER A 268 -13.54 4.21 -4.47
C SER A 268 -14.22 2.89 -4.83
N THR A 269 -13.96 1.84 -4.06
CA THR A 269 -14.66 0.56 -4.17
C THR A 269 -14.97 0.04 -2.76
N PHE A 270 -16.25 0.01 -2.41
CA PHE A 270 -16.71 -0.44 -1.09
C PHE A 270 -17.17 -1.89 -1.15
N ALA A 271 -16.27 -2.81 -0.85
CA ALA A 271 -16.46 -4.24 -0.96
C ALA A 271 -17.68 -4.78 -0.16
N ASN A 272 -17.95 -4.21 1.01
CA ASN A 272 -19.01 -4.64 1.93
C ASN A 272 -20.07 -3.56 2.17
N GLY A 273 -20.10 -2.52 1.33
CA GLY A 273 -20.97 -1.36 1.53
C GLY A 273 -20.46 -0.38 2.59
N LEU A 274 -21.30 0.57 2.96
CA LEU A 274 -20.97 1.69 3.87
C LEU A 274 -21.75 1.65 5.19
N THR A 275 -22.76 0.78 5.33
CA THR A 275 -23.67 0.77 6.48
C THR A 275 -23.22 -0.17 7.59
N THR A 276 -22.82 -1.39 7.25
CA THR A 276 -22.43 -2.42 8.20
C THR A 276 -21.19 -3.16 7.76
N TYR A 277 -20.34 -3.53 8.73
CA TYR A 277 -19.27 -4.49 8.51
C TYR A 277 -19.81 -5.92 8.45
N PRO A 278 -19.06 -6.90 7.92
CA PRO A 278 -19.39 -8.31 8.08
C PRO A 278 -19.49 -8.72 9.55
N ALA A 279 -20.34 -9.69 9.85
CA ALA A 279 -20.63 -10.13 11.22
C ALA A 279 -19.38 -10.47 12.04
N TYR A 280 -18.39 -11.10 11.44
CA TYR A 280 -17.14 -11.46 12.12
C TYR A 280 -16.39 -10.24 12.69
N TYR A 281 -16.52 -9.07 12.07
CA TYR A 281 -15.90 -7.86 12.59
C TYR A 281 -16.42 -7.52 13.98
N TYR A 282 -17.76 -7.51 14.13
CA TYR A 282 -18.39 -7.20 15.40
C TYR A 282 -18.11 -8.27 16.47
N LEU A 283 -18.12 -9.54 16.06
CA LEU A 283 -17.85 -10.67 16.96
C LEU A 283 -16.42 -10.63 17.53
N PHE A 284 -15.45 -10.26 16.72
CA PHE A 284 -14.04 -10.25 17.14
C PHE A 284 -13.54 -8.90 17.67
N LEU A 285 -14.31 -7.83 17.51
CA LEU A 285 -13.93 -6.51 18.00
C LEU A 285 -13.66 -6.48 19.53
N PRO A 286 -14.47 -7.12 20.39
CA PRO A 286 -14.20 -7.16 21.83
C PRO A 286 -12.84 -7.77 22.16
N LYS A 287 -12.48 -8.92 21.57
CA LYS A 287 -11.20 -9.55 21.86
C LYS A 287 -10.02 -8.74 21.34
N ALA A 288 -10.20 -8.02 20.24
CA ALA A 288 -9.16 -7.17 19.68
C ALA A 288 -8.78 -6.01 20.61
N LEU A 289 -9.64 -5.64 21.56
CA LEU A 289 -9.38 -4.54 22.50
C LEU A 289 -8.14 -4.78 23.37
N ILE A 290 -7.95 -5.98 23.90
CA ILE A 290 -6.81 -6.32 24.78
C ILE A 290 -5.76 -7.20 24.13
N ASN A 291 -5.97 -7.62 22.88
CA ASN A 291 -5.00 -8.42 22.14
C ASN A 291 -3.89 -7.54 21.56
N GLY A 292 -3.04 -7.01 22.43
CA GLY A 292 -1.97 -6.10 22.06
C GLY A 292 -0.88 -6.72 21.20
N GLY A 293 -0.73 -8.04 21.21
CA GLY A 293 0.20 -8.78 20.36
C GLY A 293 -0.32 -9.04 18.94
N GLN A 294 -1.55 -8.65 18.64
CA GLN A 294 -2.16 -8.87 17.33
C GLN A 294 -1.64 -7.86 16.31
N TRP A 295 -1.26 -8.34 15.12
CA TRP A 295 -0.84 -7.54 13.98
C TRP A 295 -1.81 -7.64 12.78
N SER A 296 -2.70 -8.62 12.75
CA SER A 296 -3.72 -8.78 11.72
C SER A 296 -5.01 -8.04 12.13
N PHE A 297 -5.28 -6.92 11.48
CA PHE A 297 -6.39 -6.04 11.81
C PHE A 297 -7.52 -6.16 10.80
N MET A 298 -8.74 -6.43 11.30
CA MET A 298 -9.93 -6.37 10.48
C MET A 298 -10.23 -4.91 10.13
N PHE A 299 -10.27 -4.60 8.84
CA PHE A 299 -10.53 -3.23 8.36
C PHE A 299 -9.65 -2.16 9.02
N TRP A 300 -8.40 -2.50 9.36
CA TRP A 300 -7.48 -1.62 10.10
C TRP A 300 -8.00 -1.15 11.47
N ALA A 301 -8.94 -1.83 12.07
CA ALA A 301 -9.33 -1.56 13.44
C ALA A 301 -8.26 -2.10 14.40
N ALA A 302 -7.13 -1.41 14.48
CA ALA A 302 -6.10 -1.71 15.46
C ALA A 302 -6.55 -1.17 16.81
N LEU A 303 -6.81 -2.03 17.77
CA LEU A 303 -7.19 -1.66 19.14
C LEU A 303 -6.09 -2.06 20.12
N GLY A 304 -5.97 -3.30 20.46
CA GLY A 304 -4.89 -3.96 21.18
C GLY A 304 -4.16 -3.11 22.21
N ILE A 305 -4.79 -2.85 23.35
CA ILE A 305 -4.20 -2.11 24.46
C ILE A 305 -3.68 -3.07 25.56
N VAL A 306 -2.86 -2.55 26.46
CA VAL A 306 -2.58 -3.20 27.73
C VAL A 306 -3.91 -3.44 28.47
N SER A 307 -4.16 -4.66 28.93
CA SER A 307 -5.47 -5.12 29.41
C SER A 307 -6.02 -4.35 30.59
N PHE A 308 -5.15 -3.76 31.43
CA PHE A 308 -5.54 -2.83 32.50
C PHE A 308 -6.32 -1.63 31.96
N GLY A 309 -6.14 -1.27 30.68
CA GLY A 309 -6.93 -0.24 30.00
C GLY A 309 -8.42 -0.54 29.98
N PHE A 310 -8.85 -1.82 29.94
CA PHE A 310 -10.25 -2.17 30.02
C PHE A 310 -10.87 -1.71 31.36
N LEU A 311 -10.18 -1.94 32.48
CA LEU A 311 -10.64 -1.48 33.79
C LEU A 311 -10.73 0.05 33.86
N ALA A 312 -9.81 0.73 33.19
CA ALA A 312 -9.82 2.19 33.11
C ALA A 312 -11.00 2.72 32.27
N LEU A 313 -11.37 2.02 31.20
CA LEU A 313 -12.57 2.36 30.43
C LEU A 313 -13.83 2.23 31.28
N VAL A 314 -13.97 1.13 32.02
CA VAL A 314 -15.09 0.94 32.95
C VAL A 314 -15.12 2.04 34.02
N TYR A 315 -13.95 2.41 34.58
CA TYR A 315 -13.85 3.47 35.58
C TYR A 315 -14.33 4.83 35.05
N VAL A 316 -14.02 5.19 33.86
CA VAL A 316 -14.46 6.44 33.23
C VAL A 316 -16.00 6.46 33.12
N TYR A 317 -16.60 5.36 32.67
CA TYR A 317 -18.06 5.29 32.55
C TYR A 317 -18.79 5.17 33.90
N LEU A 318 -18.12 4.77 34.97
CA LEU A 318 -18.66 4.87 36.33
C LEU A 318 -18.67 6.31 36.87
N GLN A 319 -17.88 7.19 36.29
CA GLN A 319 -17.77 8.60 36.71
C GLN A 319 -17.87 9.57 35.50
N PRO A 320 -18.92 9.49 34.65
CA PRO A 320 -19.02 10.27 33.44
C PRO A 320 -19.10 11.79 33.70
N LYS A 321 -19.67 12.18 34.85
CA LYS A 321 -19.72 13.60 35.28
C LYS A 321 -18.34 14.15 35.67
N ARG A 322 -17.44 13.30 36.19
CA ARG A 322 -16.05 13.67 36.54
C ARG A 322 -15.15 13.73 35.29
N TYR A 323 -15.41 12.82 34.34
CA TYR A 323 -14.59 12.68 33.10
C TYR A 323 -15.44 12.79 31.83
N PRO A 324 -16.23 13.87 31.63
CA PRO A 324 -17.19 13.94 30.52
C PRO A 324 -16.54 13.92 29.15
N LEU A 325 -15.37 14.57 28.99
CA LEU A 325 -14.62 14.54 27.72
C LEU A 325 -14.17 13.13 27.35
N LEU A 326 -13.60 12.37 28.27
CA LEU A 326 -13.15 11.00 28.03
C LEU A 326 -14.34 10.09 27.74
N ALA A 327 -15.38 10.15 28.55
CA ALA A 327 -16.58 9.33 28.36
C ALA A 327 -17.21 9.56 26.99
N LEU A 328 -17.34 10.83 26.58
CA LEU A 328 -17.94 11.19 25.29
C LEU A 328 -17.01 10.85 24.11
N SER A 329 -15.69 11.08 24.24
CA SER A 329 -14.69 10.72 23.20
C SER A 329 -14.66 9.22 22.94
N LEU A 330 -14.67 8.40 24.00
CA LEU A 330 -14.63 6.95 23.91
C LEU A 330 -15.95 6.37 23.39
N ALA A 331 -17.10 6.94 23.79
CA ALA A 331 -18.41 6.58 23.26
C ALA A 331 -18.51 6.90 21.76
N LEU A 332 -18.07 8.10 21.36
CA LEU A 332 -18.02 8.49 19.95
C LEU A 332 -17.10 7.55 19.15
N ALA A 333 -15.91 7.24 19.67
CA ALA A 333 -14.98 6.31 19.04
C ALA A 333 -15.60 4.91 18.87
N LEU A 334 -16.33 4.41 19.86
CA LEU A 334 -17.03 3.13 19.76
C LEU A 334 -18.08 3.18 18.63
N VAL A 335 -18.92 4.21 18.58
CA VAL A 335 -19.92 4.38 17.51
C VAL A 335 -19.24 4.46 16.14
N MET A 336 -18.14 5.23 16.04
CA MET A 336 -17.37 5.36 14.80
C MET A 336 -16.78 4.04 14.33
N LEU A 337 -16.34 3.17 15.24
CA LEU A 337 -15.81 1.83 14.91
C LEU A 337 -16.88 0.90 14.33
N LEU A 338 -18.14 1.10 14.65
CA LEU A 338 -19.23 0.22 14.20
C LEU A 338 -19.72 0.51 12.78
N ILE A 339 -19.33 1.66 12.17
CA ILE A 339 -19.86 2.15 10.89
C ILE A 339 -18.77 2.22 9.82
N PRO A 340 -18.85 1.40 8.74
CA PRO A 340 -17.86 1.42 7.66
C PRO A 340 -17.70 2.78 6.98
N ALA A 341 -18.79 3.56 6.84
CA ALA A 341 -18.74 4.90 6.25
C ALA A 341 -17.77 5.82 6.97
N VAL A 342 -17.64 5.71 8.29
CA VAL A 342 -16.68 6.50 9.07
C VAL A 342 -15.25 6.10 8.74
N GLY A 343 -14.97 4.80 8.68
CA GLY A 343 -13.65 4.30 8.24
C GLY A 343 -13.31 4.75 6.82
N ALA A 344 -14.29 4.77 5.92
CA ALA A 344 -14.12 5.26 4.56
C ALA A 344 -13.87 6.78 4.52
N PHE A 345 -14.60 7.55 5.32
CA PHE A 345 -14.43 9.01 5.43
C PHE A 345 -13.00 9.36 5.87
N PHE A 346 -12.52 8.77 6.96
CA PHE A 346 -11.15 9.00 7.43
C PHE A 346 -10.06 8.47 6.49
N ASN A 347 -10.41 7.61 5.54
CA ASN A 347 -9.50 7.10 4.52
C ASN A 347 -9.68 7.82 3.15
N GLY A 348 -10.19 9.04 3.13
CA GLY A 348 -10.38 9.83 1.93
C GLY A 348 -11.40 9.23 0.95
N LEU A 349 -12.41 8.56 1.45
CA LEU A 349 -13.48 7.88 0.70
C LEU A 349 -13.02 6.77 -0.26
N MET A 350 -11.82 6.21 -0.03
CA MET A 350 -11.29 5.14 -0.90
C MET A 350 -11.76 3.75 -0.50
N ALA A 351 -11.68 3.41 0.78
CA ALA A 351 -12.13 2.13 1.33
C ALA A 351 -12.39 2.28 2.83
N ALA A 352 -13.27 1.46 3.39
CA ALA A 352 -13.54 1.44 4.83
C ALA A 352 -12.30 0.96 5.60
N SER A 353 -11.48 1.87 6.09
CA SER A 353 -10.24 1.59 6.82
C SER A 353 -10.16 2.41 8.10
N ASN A 354 -10.11 1.72 9.25
CA ASN A 354 -10.12 2.34 10.58
C ASN A 354 -8.73 2.79 11.03
N ARG A 355 -7.87 3.29 10.13
CA ARG A 355 -6.56 3.85 10.49
C ARG A 355 -6.66 5.03 11.45
N TRP A 356 -7.79 5.70 11.51
CA TRP A 356 -8.09 6.77 12.46
C TRP A 356 -8.07 6.32 13.92
N THR A 357 -8.07 5.00 14.20
CA THR A 357 -7.94 4.46 15.56
C THR A 357 -6.66 4.92 16.27
N LEU A 358 -5.68 5.44 15.57
CA LEU A 358 -4.52 6.13 16.17
C LEU A 358 -4.94 7.25 17.16
N LEU A 359 -6.09 7.87 16.96
CA LEU A 359 -6.59 8.98 17.80
C LEU A 359 -7.10 8.51 19.16
N ILE A 360 -7.55 7.24 19.28
CA ILE A 360 -8.18 6.74 20.51
C ILE A 360 -7.17 6.40 21.63
N TYR A 361 -5.89 6.23 21.30
CA TYR A 361 -4.90 5.83 22.30
C TYR A 361 -4.58 6.94 23.29
N LEU A 362 -4.69 8.20 22.90
CA LEU A 362 -4.50 9.31 23.80
C LEU A 362 -5.59 9.34 24.93
N PRO A 363 -6.91 9.30 24.62
CA PRO A 363 -7.93 9.24 25.66
C PRO A 363 -7.88 7.93 26.46
N ILE A 364 -7.50 6.78 25.87
CA ILE A 364 -7.35 5.52 26.64
C ILE A 364 -6.19 5.61 27.63
N ALA A 365 -5.03 6.08 27.23
CA ALA A 365 -3.87 6.25 28.11
C ALA A 365 -4.19 7.23 29.26
N MET A 366 -4.94 8.30 28.97
CA MET A 366 -5.40 9.23 30.01
C MET A 366 -6.43 8.60 30.94
N ALA A 367 -7.33 7.74 30.47
CA ALA A 367 -8.23 6.99 31.31
C ALA A 367 -7.45 6.11 32.31
N VAL A 368 -6.40 5.43 31.84
CA VAL A 368 -5.48 4.66 32.70
C VAL A 368 -4.80 5.58 33.72
N CYS A 369 -4.29 6.73 33.30
CA CYS A 369 -3.68 7.68 34.23
C CYS A 369 -4.65 8.11 35.33
N PHE A 370 -5.91 8.40 35.01
CA PHE A 370 -6.88 8.83 36.02
C PHE A 370 -7.33 7.70 36.94
N LEU A 371 -7.48 6.46 36.43
CA LEU A 371 -7.72 5.32 37.32
C LEU A 371 -6.54 5.12 38.30
N LEU A 372 -5.32 5.13 37.80
CA LEU A 372 -4.10 4.95 38.61
C LEU A 372 -3.93 6.05 39.67
N GLN A 373 -4.20 7.31 39.29
CA GLN A 373 -4.09 8.45 40.19
C GLN A 373 -5.08 8.37 41.35
N HIS A 374 -6.26 7.77 41.12
CA HIS A 374 -7.34 7.70 42.11
C HIS A 374 -7.62 6.26 42.61
N VAL A 375 -6.63 5.36 42.46
CA VAL A 375 -6.78 3.95 42.84
C VAL A 375 -7.13 3.77 44.30
N GLY A 376 -6.65 4.60 45.23
CA GLY A 376 -6.98 4.57 46.62
C GLY A 376 -8.37 5.10 46.98
N GLU A 377 -9.05 5.77 46.04
CA GLU A 377 -10.39 6.33 46.24
C GLU A 377 -11.50 5.37 45.71
N LEU A 378 -11.14 4.18 45.22
CA LEU A 378 -12.10 3.25 44.64
C LEU A 378 -13.02 2.70 45.71
N THR A 379 -14.33 2.81 45.47
CA THR A 379 -15.37 2.27 46.39
C THR A 379 -15.63 0.79 46.11
N ARG A 380 -16.14 0.06 47.10
CA ARG A 380 -16.56 -1.34 46.93
C ARG A 380 -17.57 -1.50 45.80
N HIS A 381 -18.51 -0.56 45.65
CA HIS A 381 -19.47 -0.58 44.55
C HIS A 381 -18.78 -0.49 43.17
N GLN A 382 -17.83 0.40 43.02
CA GLN A 382 -17.08 0.53 41.75
C GLN A 382 -16.31 -0.74 41.42
N LEU A 383 -15.67 -1.36 42.42
CA LEU A 383 -14.95 -2.62 42.24
C LEU A 383 -15.89 -3.77 41.86
N LEU A 384 -17.05 -3.84 42.46
CA LEU A 384 -18.07 -4.85 42.10
C LEU A 384 -18.55 -4.67 40.66
N VAL A 385 -18.82 -3.43 40.21
CA VAL A 385 -19.21 -3.17 38.82
C VAL A 385 -18.06 -3.52 37.87
N MET A 386 -16.81 -3.17 38.20
CA MET A 386 -15.65 -3.59 37.44
C MET A 386 -15.50 -5.11 37.33
N SER A 387 -15.79 -5.83 38.43
CA SER A 387 -15.78 -7.30 38.48
C SER A 387 -16.84 -7.88 37.56
N TRP A 388 -18.06 -7.38 37.61
CA TRP A 388 -19.14 -7.81 36.72
C TRP A 388 -18.85 -7.48 35.25
N ALA A 389 -18.37 -6.27 34.97
CA ALA A 389 -17.99 -5.88 33.63
C ALA A 389 -16.87 -6.80 33.08
N THR A 390 -15.89 -7.14 33.93
CA THR A 390 -14.82 -8.07 33.56
C THR A 390 -15.35 -9.48 33.31
N ALA A 391 -16.26 -9.98 34.16
CA ALA A 391 -16.87 -11.29 33.97
C ALA A 391 -17.66 -11.38 32.66
N VAL A 392 -18.49 -10.38 32.36
CA VAL A 392 -19.23 -10.28 31.09
C VAL A 392 -18.27 -10.21 29.91
N TYR A 393 -17.23 -9.39 30.03
CA TYR A 393 -16.21 -9.25 28.97
C TYR A 393 -15.49 -10.58 28.72
N LEU A 394 -15.09 -11.30 29.76
CA LEU A 394 -14.48 -12.63 29.65
C LEU A 394 -15.40 -13.63 28.95
N LEU A 395 -16.70 -13.65 29.32
CA LEU A 395 -17.67 -14.51 28.64
C LEU A 395 -17.74 -14.22 27.15
N VAL A 396 -17.80 -12.95 26.76
CA VAL A 396 -17.82 -12.54 25.33
C VAL A 396 -16.54 -12.95 24.62
N VAL A 397 -15.38 -12.69 25.20
CA VAL A 397 -14.08 -13.01 24.59
C VAL A 397 -13.89 -14.53 24.48
N LEU A 398 -14.21 -15.29 25.55
CA LEU A 398 -14.09 -16.76 25.55
C LEU A 398 -15.09 -17.41 24.61
N ALA A 399 -16.29 -16.87 24.47
CA ALA A 399 -17.26 -17.35 23.47
C ALA A 399 -16.71 -17.21 22.05
N THR A 400 -15.99 -16.15 21.74
CA THR A 400 -15.36 -15.96 20.42
C THR A 400 -14.10 -16.80 20.20
N TYR A 401 -13.47 -17.31 21.27
CA TYR A 401 -12.30 -18.17 21.18
C TYR A 401 -12.60 -19.49 20.46
N PHE A 402 -13.80 -20.07 20.67
CA PHE A 402 -14.22 -21.27 19.95
C PHE A 402 -14.37 -21.04 18.43
N LEU A 403 -14.62 -19.81 18.02
CA LEU A 403 -14.69 -19.46 16.60
C LEU A 403 -13.30 -19.35 15.97
N LYS A 404 -12.39 -18.70 16.65
CA LYS A 404 -10.99 -18.54 16.20
C LYS A 404 -10.04 -18.56 17.39
N ASN A 405 -9.20 -19.57 17.42
CA ASN A 405 -8.15 -19.76 18.43
C ASN A 405 -7.14 -18.60 18.38
N ASP A 406 -6.77 -18.08 19.55
CA ASP A 406 -5.81 -17.00 19.65
C ASP A 406 -5.04 -17.10 21.00
N ALA A 407 -3.89 -17.77 20.95
CA ALA A 407 -3.07 -17.99 22.15
C ALA A 407 -2.51 -16.68 22.74
N ALA A 408 -2.44 -15.60 21.96
CA ALA A 408 -1.99 -14.30 22.43
C ALA A 408 -2.93 -13.69 23.51
N LEU A 409 -4.15 -14.16 23.64
CA LEU A 409 -5.12 -13.65 24.60
C LEU A 409 -4.88 -14.11 26.04
N PHE A 410 -4.27 -15.25 26.28
CA PHE A 410 -4.18 -15.82 27.63
C PHE A 410 -3.44 -14.93 28.62
N VAL A 411 -2.30 -14.38 28.25
CA VAL A 411 -1.55 -13.48 29.14
C VAL A 411 -2.27 -12.15 29.36
N PRO A 412 -2.79 -11.44 28.34
CA PRO A 412 -3.64 -10.27 28.55
C PRO A 412 -4.84 -10.52 29.45
N LEU A 413 -5.52 -11.66 29.29
CA LEU A 413 -6.65 -12.04 30.17
C LEU A 413 -6.19 -12.29 31.61
N THR A 414 -5.07 -12.98 31.79
CA THR A 414 -4.47 -13.19 33.13
C THR A 414 -4.07 -11.85 33.76
N CYS A 415 -3.47 -10.93 32.98
CA CYS A 415 -3.14 -9.59 33.46
C CYS A 415 -4.38 -8.76 33.78
N LEU A 416 -5.47 -8.92 33.05
CA LEU A 416 -6.76 -8.28 33.37
C LEU A 416 -7.29 -8.72 34.71
N LEU A 417 -7.34 -10.05 34.94
CA LEU A 417 -7.77 -10.63 36.21
C LEU A 417 -6.82 -10.26 37.37
N GLY A 418 -5.50 -10.30 37.12
CA GLY A 418 -4.49 -9.86 38.06
C GLY A 418 -4.60 -8.38 38.41
N GLY A 419 -4.93 -7.53 37.44
CA GLY A 419 -5.22 -6.13 37.65
C GLY A 419 -6.46 -5.90 38.52
N LEU A 420 -7.54 -6.62 38.25
CA LEU A 420 -8.77 -6.55 39.06
C LEU A 420 -8.52 -7.04 40.48
N LEU A 421 -7.84 -8.18 40.64
CA LEU A 421 -7.45 -8.69 41.95
C LEU A 421 -6.60 -7.68 42.73
N LEU A 422 -5.60 -7.08 42.06
CA LEU A 422 -4.76 -6.08 42.69
C LEU A 422 -5.55 -4.85 43.14
N LEU A 423 -6.54 -4.40 42.38
CA LEU A 423 -7.45 -3.32 42.81
C LEU A 423 -8.23 -3.70 44.08
N TRP A 424 -8.71 -4.93 44.20
CA TRP A 424 -9.38 -5.44 45.40
C TRP A 424 -8.44 -5.51 46.62
N LEU A 425 -7.20 -5.98 46.41
CA LEU A 425 -6.21 -6.07 47.48
C LEU A 425 -5.74 -4.67 47.94
N ILE A 426 -5.68 -3.69 47.05
CA ILE A 426 -5.41 -2.30 47.40
C ILE A 426 -6.55 -1.72 48.22
N HIS A 427 -7.81 -1.95 47.81
CA HIS A 427 -8.98 -1.50 48.56
C HIS A 427 -9.07 -2.13 49.95
N ALA A 428 -8.66 -3.38 50.07
CA ALA A 428 -8.58 -4.08 51.37
C ALA A 428 -7.39 -3.61 52.25
N GLY A 429 -6.54 -2.74 51.77
CA GLY A 429 -5.39 -2.24 52.53
C GLY A 429 -4.22 -3.22 52.66
N VAL A 430 -4.24 -4.34 51.93
CA VAL A 430 -3.23 -5.42 52.05
C VAL A 430 -1.94 -5.10 51.33
N VAL A 431 -2.02 -4.24 50.29
CA VAL A 431 -0.87 -3.99 49.37
C VAL A 431 -0.06 -2.79 49.83
N ALA A 432 1.17 -3.02 50.27
CA ALA A 432 2.15 -1.96 50.46
C ALA A 432 2.66 -1.48 49.08
N HIS A 433 2.76 -0.15 48.88
CA HIS A 433 3.24 0.47 47.64
C HIS A 433 2.46 0.08 46.37
N PRO A 434 1.14 0.35 46.31
CA PRO A 434 0.29 -0.08 45.19
C PRO A 434 0.80 0.36 43.80
N GLY A 435 1.45 1.55 43.71
CA GLY A 435 1.98 2.06 42.46
C GLY A 435 3.07 1.18 41.84
N ARG A 436 3.91 0.51 42.66
CA ARG A 436 4.97 -0.39 42.18
C ARG A 436 4.36 -1.64 41.54
N TRP A 437 3.37 -2.23 42.13
CA TRP A 437 2.71 -3.46 41.66
C TRP A 437 1.87 -3.19 40.42
N LEU A 438 1.15 -2.07 40.38
CA LEU A 438 0.37 -1.67 39.21
C LEU A 438 1.27 -1.36 38.01
N LEU A 439 2.37 -0.63 38.21
CA LEU A 439 3.35 -0.37 37.16
C LEU A 439 4.00 -1.67 36.67
N ALA A 440 4.39 -2.57 37.58
CA ALA A 440 4.95 -3.86 37.23
C ALA A 440 3.98 -4.71 36.38
N LEU A 441 2.70 -4.76 36.75
CA LEU A 441 1.67 -5.46 35.99
C LEU A 441 1.51 -4.88 34.57
N ILE A 442 1.45 -3.55 34.46
CA ILE A 442 1.34 -2.85 33.17
C ILE A 442 2.55 -3.13 32.31
N LEU A 443 3.77 -3.07 32.86
CA LEU A 443 5.02 -3.37 32.17
C LEU A 443 5.10 -4.84 31.75
N ALA A 444 4.68 -5.76 32.60
CA ALA A 444 4.67 -7.19 32.27
C ALA A 444 3.72 -7.50 31.10
N ASN A 445 2.50 -6.95 31.12
CA ASN A 445 1.56 -7.11 30.01
C ASN A 445 2.08 -6.43 28.71
N ALA A 446 2.59 -5.20 28.82
CA ALA A 446 3.14 -4.49 27.68
C ALA A 446 4.36 -5.23 27.09
N GLY A 447 5.27 -5.70 27.95
CA GLY A 447 6.43 -6.49 27.55
C GLY A 447 6.02 -7.79 26.83
N PHE A 448 5.05 -8.51 27.37
CA PHE A 448 4.53 -9.71 26.73
C PHE A 448 3.94 -9.41 25.35
N ASN A 449 3.06 -8.41 25.25
CA ASN A 449 2.44 -8.03 23.99
C ASN A 449 3.51 -7.68 22.94
N ALA A 450 4.54 -6.94 23.32
CA ALA A 450 5.62 -6.54 22.45
C ALA A 450 6.49 -7.73 21.99
N ILE A 451 6.91 -8.58 22.92
CA ILE A 451 7.73 -9.76 22.61
C ILE A 451 6.90 -10.75 21.78
N TYR A 452 5.64 -10.98 22.13
CA TYR A 452 4.77 -11.90 21.42
C TYR A 452 4.57 -11.45 19.96
N ALA A 453 4.26 -10.16 19.73
CA ALA A 453 4.09 -9.61 18.39
C ALA A 453 5.37 -9.71 17.53
N ALA A 454 6.53 -9.59 18.15
CA ALA A 454 7.84 -9.62 17.50
C ALA A 454 8.40 -11.03 17.24
N PHE A 455 7.76 -12.07 17.77
CA PHE A 455 8.25 -13.43 17.62
C PHE A 455 7.93 -14.03 16.25
N PRO A 456 8.89 -14.56 15.49
CA PRO A 456 8.69 -14.99 14.10
C PRO A 456 7.61 -16.06 13.88
N TYR A 457 7.28 -16.89 14.86
CA TYR A 457 6.23 -17.89 14.74
C TYR A 457 4.81 -17.35 14.89
N ASN A 458 4.67 -16.06 15.20
CA ASN A 458 3.38 -15.43 15.47
C ASN A 458 2.67 -14.87 14.24
N GLY A 459 2.86 -15.47 13.12
CA GLY A 459 2.17 -15.15 11.89
C GLY A 459 3.02 -14.35 10.91
N ASP A 460 2.36 -13.93 9.82
CA ASP A 460 3.04 -13.50 8.61
C ASP A 460 3.87 -12.21 8.76
N PHE A 461 3.53 -11.33 9.70
CA PHE A 461 4.25 -10.07 9.84
C PHE A 461 5.65 -10.26 10.41
N ALA A 462 5.75 -10.90 11.58
CA ALA A 462 7.04 -11.10 12.25
C ALA A 462 7.94 -12.07 11.46
N SER A 463 7.37 -13.12 10.87
CA SER A 463 8.10 -14.08 10.02
C SER A 463 8.56 -13.47 8.70
N ALA A 464 7.94 -12.38 8.26
CA ALA A 464 8.28 -11.67 7.05
C ALA A 464 9.30 -10.52 7.24
N MET A 465 9.88 -10.37 8.43
CA MET A 465 10.99 -9.44 8.67
C MET A 465 12.27 -9.96 8.02
N LEU A 466 13.03 -9.08 7.38
CA LEU A 466 14.26 -9.48 6.70
C LEU A 466 15.34 -9.91 7.69
N PRO A 467 16.03 -11.02 7.45
CA PRO A 467 17.23 -11.39 8.19
C PRO A 467 18.30 -10.29 8.11
N ARG A 468 19.17 -10.24 9.11
CA ARG A 468 20.31 -9.28 9.10
C ARG A 468 21.16 -9.47 7.84
N GLY A 469 21.51 -8.36 7.18
CA GLY A 469 22.30 -8.37 5.95
C GLY A 469 21.55 -8.74 4.69
N ALA A 470 20.32 -9.27 4.81
CA ALA A 470 19.53 -9.67 3.64
C ALA A 470 19.18 -8.48 2.73
N TYR A 471 18.88 -7.31 3.31
CA TYR A 471 18.55 -6.12 2.51
C TYR A 471 19.61 -5.83 1.44
N GLN A 472 20.90 -5.86 1.82
CA GLN A 472 21.97 -5.57 0.89
C GLN A 472 22.08 -6.60 -0.23
N ARG A 473 21.94 -7.88 0.08
CA ARG A 473 21.94 -8.95 -0.94
C ARG A 473 20.76 -8.80 -1.90
N LEU A 474 19.55 -8.58 -1.36
CA LEU A 474 18.32 -8.43 -2.13
C LEU A 474 18.34 -7.21 -3.07
N THR A 475 19.10 -6.18 -2.75
CA THR A 475 19.12 -4.94 -3.51
C THR A 475 20.31 -4.81 -4.45
N THR A 476 21.45 -5.46 -4.16
CA THR A 476 22.65 -5.41 -4.99
C THR A 476 22.78 -6.56 -5.98
N GLN A 477 22.04 -7.64 -5.78
CA GLN A 477 22.02 -8.83 -6.64
C GLN A 477 20.59 -9.20 -7.05
N ARG A 478 19.75 -8.20 -7.27
CA ARG A 478 18.33 -8.39 -7.58
C ARG A 478 18.11 -9.36 -8.74
N TYR A 479 18.96 -9.31 -9.74
CA TYR A 479 18.90 -10.15 -10.94
C TYR A 479 20.01 -11.21 -10.96
N GLY A 480 20.37 -11.71 -9.80
CA GLY A 480 21.43 -12.73 -9.66
C GLY A 480 22.82 -12.23 -10.02
N GLY A 481 23.02 -10.92 -10.12
CA GLY A 481 24.27 -10.30 -10.56
C GLY A 481 24.40 -10.14 -12.08
N LEU A 482 23.43 -10.63 -12.86
CA LEU A 482 23.40 -10.49 -14.32
C LEU A 482 23.14 -9.06 -14.80
N GLU A 483 22.75 -8.16 -13.90
CA GLU A 483 22.65 -6.73 -14.15
C GLU A 483 23.99 -6.01 -14.18
N LYS A 484 25.05 -6.63 -13.67
CA LYS A 484 26.42 -6.08 -13.70
C LYS A 484 26.88 -5.93 -15.14
N GLY A 485 27.51 -4.82 -15.44
CA GLY A 485 28.00 -4.50 -16.80
C GLY A 485 26.94 -3.96 -17.75
N LEU A 486 25.65 -3.94 -17.38
CA LEU A 486 24.65 -3.24 -18.18
C LEU A 486 24.72 -1.73 -17.99
N SER A 487 24.43 -0.99 -19.09
CA SER A 487 24.39 0.46 -19.04
C SER A 487 23.30 0.96 -18.08
N LYS A 488 23.66 1.89 -17.22
CA LYS A 488 22.76 2.61 -16.32
C LYS A 488 22.13 3.86 -16.94
N GLN A 489 22.35 4.09 -18.22
CA GLN A 489 21.70 5.16 -18.95
C GLN A 489 20.26 4.76 -19.27
N PRO A 490 19.28 5.67 -19.16
CA PRO A 490 17.87 5.36 -19.35
C PRO A 490 17.49 5.22 -20.84
N THR A 491 18.31 4.54 -21.64
CA THR A 491 18.06 4.32 -23.07
C THR A 491 17.20 3.09 -23.36
N TYR A 492 17.03 2.24 -22.38
CA TYR A 492 16.19 1.05 -22.41
C TYR A 492 15.70 0.72 -20.99
N ARG A 493 14.77 -0.21 -20.90
CA ARG A 493 14.26 -0.72 -19.62
C ARG A 493 14.53 -2.21 -19.43
N VAL A 494 14.40 -2.65 -18.20
CA VAL A 494 14.49 -4.05 -17.79
C VAL A 494 13.20 -4.47 -17.09
N SER A 495 12.96 -5.78 -17.00
CA SER A 495 11.90 -6.36 -16.16
C SER A 495 12.25 -7.81 -15.83
N THR A 496 11.39 -8.46 -15.04
CA THR A 496 11.41 -9.91 -14.86
C THR A 496 10.25 -10.55 -15.62
N LEU A 497 10.34 -11.84 -15.90
CA LEU A 497 9.19 -12.59 -16.38
C LEU A 497 8.07 -12.57 -15.33
N SER A 498 6.85 -12.64 -15.79
CA SER A 498 5.64 -12.57 -14.97
C SER A 498 5.60 -13.66 -13.92
N GLN A 499 5.31 -13.27 -12.68
CA GLN A 499 5.26 -14.17 -11.51
C GLN A 499 6.58 -14.91 -11.23
N ASN A 500 7.70 -14.45 -11.80
CA ASN A 500 9.04 -15.02 -11.61
C ASN A 500 9.88 -14.07 -10.73
N ASP A 501 9.92 -14.35 -9.42
CA ASP A 501 10.63 -13.53 -8.44
C ASP A 501 12.02 -14.16 -8.18
N ILE A 502 13.08 -13.45 -8.63
CA ILE A 502 14.43 -14.00 -8.70
C ILE A 502 15.13 -14.16 -7.34
N VAL A 503 14.85 -13.29 -6.37
CA VAL A 503 15.70 -13.19 -5.17
C VAL A 503 14.99 -13.64 -3.90
N SER A 504 13.73 -13.88 -3.93
CA SER A 504 12.90 -14.47 -2.87
C SER A 504 11.45 -14.43 -3.33
N ASP A 505 10.55 -15.09 -2.60
CA ASP A 505 9.10 -14.95 -2.75
C ASP A 505 8.58 -13.52 -2.50
N VAL A 506 9.49 -12.55 -2.41
CA VAL A 506 9.21 -11.14 -2.16
C VAL A 506 9.34 -10.37 -3.45
N LEU A 507 8.22 -9.96 -3.99
CA LEU A 507 8.16 -8.97 -5.06
C LEU A 507 8.88 -7.70 -4.62
N ASN A 508 9.98 -7.39 -5.30
CA ASN A 508 10.67 -6.13 -5.14
C ASN A 508 10.36 -5.26 -6.36
N ASP A 509 9.34 -4.43 -6.21
CA ASP A 509 8.81 -3.61 -7.31
C ASP A 509 9.59 -2.30 -7.53
N ASN A 510 10.74 -2.09 -6.86
CA ASN A 510 11.57 -0.89 -7.02
C ASN A 510 13.03 -1.23 -7.29
N ASP A 511 13.59 -0.66 -8.35
CA ASP A 511 14.96 -0.92 -8.79
C ASP A 511 15.97 0.21 -8.50
N LEU A 512 15.62 1.09 -7.58
CA LEU A 512 16.42 2.27 -7.25
C LEU A 512 17.85 1.97 -6.83
N THR A 513 18.05 0.83 -6.15
CA THR A 513 19.34 0.44 -5.59
C THR A 513 20.28 -0.21 -6.59
N THR A 514 19.78 -0.89 -7.61
CA THR A 514 20.62 -1.47 -8.68
C THR A 514 21.03 -0.42 -9.71
N GLY A 515 20.29 0.68 -9.78
CA GLY A 515 20.48 1.73 -10.78
C GLY A 515 19.95 1.39 -12.17
N MET A 516 19.25 0.26 -12.32
CA MET A 516 18.57 -0.12 -13.56
C MET A 516 17.25 0.65 -13.72
N HIS A 517 16.69 0.65 -14.91
CA HIS A 517 15.42 1.27 -15.26
C HIS A 517 14.37 0.17 -15.45
N ASN A 518 13.61 -0.15 -14.41
CA ASN A 518 12.56 -1.13 -14.45
C ASN A 518 11.23 -0.49 -14.90
N ILE A 519 10.31 -1.30 -15.44
CA ILE A 519 8.94 -0.87 -15.72
C ILE A 519 8.08 -0.87 -14.44
N ASP A 520 8.45 -1.66 -13.44
CA ASP A 520 7.75 -1.75 -12.16
C ASP A 520 8.04 -0.54 -11.28
N SER A 521 7.04 -0.15 -10.51
CA SER A 521 7.19 0.80 -9.43
C SER A 521 6.07 0.62 -8.41
N TYR A 522 6.44 0.63 -7.13
CA TYR A 522 5.49 0.51 -6.03
C TYR A 522 5.51 1.78 -5.17
N TYR A 523 4.52 2.64 -5.39
CA TYR A 523 4.34 3.90 -4.65
C TYR A 523 2.88 4.11 -4.29
N SER A 524 2.63 4.86 -3.23
CA SER A 524 1.27 5.20 -2.80
C SER A 524 0.50 5.99 -3.84
N LEU A 525 1.18 6.85 -4.59
CA LEU A 525 0.61 7.65 -5.66
C LEU A 525 1.25 7.27 -7.00
N GLN A 526 0.44 6.80 -7.91
CA GLN A 526 0.85 6.42 -9.27
C GLN A 526 0.12 7.26 -10.30
N ASN A 527 0.75 7.45 -11.45
CA ASN A 527 0.18 8.22 -12.56
C ASN A 527 -1.13 7.60 -13.07
N LYS A 528 -2.24 8.37 -13.05
CA LYS A 528 -3.55 7.88 -13.47
C LYS A 528 -3.62 7.43 -14.93
N TYR A 529 -2.86 8.09 -15.83
CA TYR A 529 -2.88 7.75 -17.24
C TYR A 529 -2.23 6.39 -17.49
N LEU A 530 -1.15 6.07 -16.78
CA LEU A 530 -0.57 4.72 -16.79
C LEU A 530 -1.55 3.69 -16.24
N GLY A 531 -2.28 4.02 -15.16
CA GLY A 531 -3.32 3.16 -14.63
C GLY A 531 -4.43 2.90 -15.64
N GLN A 532 -4.91 3.94 -16.32
CA GLN A 532 -5.92 3.83 -17.39
C GLN A 532 -5.42 2.99 -18.56
N PHE A 533 -4.20 3.24 -19.04
CA PHE A 533 -3.59 2.47 -20.12
C PHE A 533 -3.49 0.97 -19.79
N SER A 534 -3.06 0.65 -18.57
CA SER A 534 -2.98 -0.73 -18.08
C SER A 534 -4.37 -1.40 -18.02
N GLN A 535 -5.38 -0.66 -17.61
CA GLN A 535 -6.78 -1.15 -17.57
C GLN A 535 -7.39 -1.26 -18.97
N ASP A 536 -7.08 -0.34 -19.89
CA ASP A 536 -7.53 -0.40 -21.28
C ASP A 536 -6.99 -1.64 -22.01
N LEU A 537 -5.82 -2.11 -21.63
CA LEU A 537 -5.21 -3.35 -22.09
C LEU A 537 -5.64 -4.58 -21.23
N GLN A 538 -6.54 -4.38 -20.27
CA GLN A 538 -7.06 -5.41 -19.39
C GLN A 538 -5.96 -6.23 -18.68
N ASN A 539 -4.96 -5.54 -18.12
CA ASN A 539 -3.87 -6.17 -17.40
C ASN A 539 -4.37 -6.93 -16.17
N THR A 540 -4.19 -8.24 -16.15
CA THR A 540 -4.57 -9.11 -15.02
C THR A 540 -3.77 -8.82 -13.75
N GLN A 541 -2.57 -8.24 -13.91
CA GLN A 541 -1.65 -7.91 -12.82
C GLN A 541 -1.80 -6.47 -12.30
N TYR A 542 -2.75 -5.70 -12.84
CA TYR A 542 -3.00 -4.32 -12.42
C TYR A 542 -3.35 -4.22 -10.94
N GLN A 543 -2.64 -3.34 -10.26
CA GLN A 543 -2.98 -2.82 -8.93
C GLN A 543 -2.80 -1.30 -8.93
N ALA A 544 -3.58 -0.58 -8.13
CA ALA A 544 -3.55 0.88 -8.12
C ALA A 544 -2.18 1.47 -7.73
N ASN A 545 -1.42 0.77 -6.92
CA ASN A 545 -0.06 1.14 -6.49
C ASN A 545 1.06 0.51 -7.32
N VAL A 546 0.74 -0.44 -8.22
CA VAL A 546 1.66 -1.06 -9.18
C VAL A 546 0.92 -1.23 -10.53
N PRO A 547 0.67 -0.17 -11.28
CA PRO A 547 -0.26 -0.21 -12.41
C PRO A 547 0.21 -1.06 -13.59
N LEU A 548 1.50 -1.20 -13.80
CA LEU A 548 2.04 -1.99 -14.90
C LEU A 548 2.49 -3.38 -14.46
N ARG A 549 3.29 -3.45 -13.42
CA ARG A 549 3.96 -4.68 -12.97
C ARG A 549 4.75 -5.34 -14.11
N GLN A 550 4.67 -6.65 -14.29
CA GLN A 550 5.42 -7.40 -15.31
C GLN A 550 4.65 -7.56 -16.64
N VAL A 551 3.58 -6.86 -16.82
CA VAL A 551 2.69 -6.77 -18.00
C VAL A 551 2.32 -8.11 -18.63
N ASP A 552 2.27 -9.19 -17.83
CA ASP A 552 1.89 -10.55 -18.24
C ASP A 552 2.73 -11.11 -19.41
N ASP A 553 4.01 -10.73 -19.52
CA ASP A 553 4.95 -11.13 -20.58
C ASP A 553 4.46 -10.86 -22.00
N ARG A 554 3.58 -9.88 -22.19
CA ARG A 554 3.04 -9.53 -23.51
C ARG A 554 4.09 -8.90 -24.39
N SER A 555 4.40 -9.54 -25.51
CA SER A 555 5.53 -9.20 -26.37
C SER A 555 5.47 -7.77 -26.89
N VAL A 556 4.34 -7.34 -27.45
CA VAL A 556 4.20 -6.00 -28.02
C VAL A 556 4.26 -4.93 -26.94
N TRP A 557 3.67 -5.21 -25.79
CA TRP A 557 3.66 -4.26 -24.68
C TRP A 557 5.07 -4.07 -24.07
N LEU A 558 5.80 -5.16 -23.84
CA LEU A 558 7.20 -5.10 -23.41
C LEU A 558 8.08 -4.33 -24.40
N ASN A 559 7.92 -4.62 -25.69
CA ASN A 559 8.67 -3.93 -26.75
C ASN A 559 8.32 -2.43 -26.78
N PHE A 560 7.04 -2.06 -26.70
CA PHE A 560 6.57 -0.67 -26.63
C PHE A 560 7.14 0.08 -25.42
N LEU A 561 7.20 -0.58 -24.26
CA LEU A 561 7.80 0.01 -23.06
C LEU A 561 9.34 0.12 -23.13
N GLY A 562 9.97 -0.38 -24.19
CA GLY A 562 11.42 -0.33 -24.39
C GLY A 562 12.17 -1.33 -23.51
N VAL A 563 11.54 -2.44 -23.11
CA VAL A 563 12.19 -3.49 -22.30
C VAL A 563 13.15 -4.27 -23.18
N LYS A 564 14.44 -4.09 -22.93
CA LYS A 564 15.52 -4.76 -23.65
C LYS A 564 15.96 -6.05 -23.01
N TYR A 565 15.96 -6.11 -21.68
CA TYR A 565 16.36 -7.29 -20.92
C TYR A 565 15.25 -7.74 -19.99
N LEU A 566 15.01 -9.06 -20.01
CA LEU A 566 14.15 -9.76 -19.06
C LEU A 566 14.98 -10.72 -18.23
N PHE A 567 14.68 -10.83 -16.97
CA PHE A 567 15.34 -11.76 -16.05
C PHE A 567 14.35 -12.81 -15.55
N ALA A 568 14.82 -14.02 -15.32
CA ALA A 568 14.02 -15.10 -14.78
C ALA A 568 14.88 -16.13 -14.02
N GLN A 569 14.28 -16.82 -13.07
CA GLN A 569 14.82 -18.08 -12.52
C GLN A 569 14.21 -19.27 -13.25
N THR A 570 15.04 -20.23 -13.59
CA THR A 570 14.63 -21.42 -14.35
C THR A 570 13.63 -22.32 -13.63
N ASN A 571 13.59 -22.29 -12.29
CA ASN A 571 12.60 -22.99 -11.45
C ASN A 571 11.37 -22.12 -11.11
N GLY A 572 11.37 -20.85 -11.50
CA GLY A 572 10.27 -19.93 -11.24
C GLY A 572 9.07 -20.14 -12.17
N ALA A 573 7.94 -19.56 -11.79
CA ALA A 573 6.77 -19.55 -12.65
C ALA A 573 7.09 -18.88 -14.00
N ASN A 574 6.46 -19.36 -15.08
CA ASN A 574 6.60 -18.83 -16.43
C ASN A 574 8.03 -18.81 -17.00
N ALA A 575 8.97 -19.57 -16.40
CA ALA A 575 10.39 -19.54 -16.80
C ALA A 575 10.65 -19.82 -18.29
N THR A 576 9.76 -20.54 -18.96
CA THR A 576 9.85 -20.86 -20.40
C THR A 576 8.89 -20.03 -21.27
N LYS A 577 8.11 -19.11 -20.69
CA LYS A 577 7.17 -18.22 -21.40
C LYS A 577 7.88 -17.00 -21.95
N TRP A 578 8.82 -17.22 -22.86
CA TRP A 578 9.58 -16.13 -23.44
C TRP A 578 8.74 -15.35 -24.47
N PRO A 579 8.67 -14.02 -24.34
CA PRO A 579 8.00 -13.18 -25.33
C PRO A 579 8.69 -13.24 -26.71
N GLN A 580 7.96 -12.90 -27.74
CA GLN A 580 8.50 -12.86 -29.10
C GLN A 580 9.67 -11.87 -29.21
N GLY A 581 10.74 -12.31 -29.87
CA GLY A 581 11.94 -11.51 -30.08
C GLY A 581 12.96 -11.53 -28.94
N TYR A 582 12.65 -12.24 -27.83
CA TYR A 582 13.60 -12.45 -26.74
C TYR A 582 14.35 -13.78 -26.90
N PHE A 583 15.63 -13.77 -26.62
CA PHE A 583 16.51 -14.95 -26.65
C PHE A 583 17.46 -14.93 -25.46
N LEU A 584 18.01 -16.09 -25.10
CA LEU A 584 18.97 -16.21 -24.01
C LEU A 584 20.23 -15.42 -24.33
N ASP A 585 20.59 -14.49 -23.45
CA ASP A 585 21.78 -13.64 -23.55
C ASP A 585 22.86 -14.11 -22.59
N GLN A 586 22.49 -14.41 -21.34
CA GLN A 586 23.40 -14.84 -20.29
C GLN A 586 22.67 -15.67 -19.21
N ALA A 587 23.38 -16.57 -18.55
CA ALA A 587 22.91 -17.33 -17.39
C ALA A 587 23.96 -17.32 -16.29
N THR A 588 23.53 -17.44 -15.05
CA THR A 588 24.42 -17.69 -13.91
C THR A 588 24.89 -19.15 -13.90
N GLU A 589 25.94 -19.44 -13.13
CA GLU A 589 26.31 -20.81 -12.84
C GLU A 589 25.13 -21.57 -12.20
N PRO A 590 24.96 -22.84 -12.53
CA PRO A 590 23.92 -23.68 -11.94
C PRO A 590 24.06 -23.80 -10.43
N GLN A 591 22.99 -23.63 -9.71
CA GLN A 591 22.89 -23.83 -8.26
C GLN A 591 21.89 -24.94 -7.96
N TYR A 592 22.22 -25.80 -7.01
CA TYR A 592 21.33 -26.87 -6.58
C TYR A 592 20.73 -26.51 -5.22
N ASP A 593 19.40 -26.48 -5.12
CA ASP A 593 18.71 -26.29 -3.83
C ASP A 593 18.49 -27.64 -3.14
N TYR A 594 19.43 -28.04 -2.32
CA TYR A 594 19.35 -29.28 -1.54
C TYR A 594 18.23 -29.27 -0.49
N ASN A 595 17.61 -28.12 -0.22
CA ASN A 595 16.50 -27.99 0.73
C ASN A 595 15.12 -27.95 0.02
N ALA A 596 15.09 -27.97 -1.30
CA ALA A 596 13.82 -28.01 -2.03
C ALA A 596 13.03 -29.28 -1.68
N LYS A 597 11.71 -29.13 -1.53
CA LYS A 597 10.81 -30.30 -1.40
C LYS A 597 10.91 -31.11 -2.69
N GLN A 598 11.27 -32.38 -2.56
CA GLN A 598 11.31 -33.29 -3.71
C GLN A 598 9.93 -33.33 -4.40
N PRO A 599 9.86 -33.17 -5.72
CA PRO A 599 8.66 -33.48 -6.47
C PRO A 599 8.29 -34.95 -6.29
N ALA A 600 7.01 -35.24 -6.27
CA ALA A 600 6.55 -36.61 -6.23
C ALA A 600 7.09 -37.38 -7.45
N GLY A 601 7.99 -38.39 -7.21
CA GLY A 601 8.62 -39.20 -8.25
C GLY A 601 10.12 -39.00 -8.47
N ALA A 602 10.75 -37.98 -7.85
CA ALA A 602 12.20 -37.86 -7.89
C ALA A 602 12.86 -38.84 -6.92
N THR A 603 13.74 -39.69 -7.41
CA THR A 603 14.39 -40.76 -6.62
C THR A 603 15.60 -40.24 -5.85
N LYS A 604 16.27 -39.18 -6.32
CA LYS A 604 17.39 -38.53 -5.65
C LYS A 604 17.32 -37.01 -5.75
N LYS A 605 17.93 -36.29 -4.78
CA LYS A 605 18.02 -34.82 -4.81
C LYS A 605 18.84 -34.29 -6.00
N GLU A 606 19.75 -35.09 -6.51
CA GLU A 606 20.57 -34.79 -7.69
C GLU A 606 19.77 -34.80 -9.01
N ASP A 607 18.55 -35.37 -9.00
CA ASP A 607 17.65 -35.39 -10.15
C ASP A 607 16.87 -34.06 -10.32
N LEU A 608 17.01 -33.10 -9.40
CA LEU A 608 16.38 -31.80 -9.51
C LEU A 608 17.16 -30.97 -10.53
N PRO A 609 16.46 -30.30 -11.48
CA PRO A 609 17.15 -29.43 -12.42
C PRO A 609 17.83 -28.27 -11.65
N PRO A 610 19.06 -27.92 -12.04
CA PRO A 610 19.76 -26.83 -11.39
C PRO A 610 19.00 -25.51 -11.58
N ILE A 611 19.03 -24.68 -10.54
CA ILE A 611 18.45 -23.35 -10.57
C ILE A 611 19.48 -22.41 -11.16
N GLN A 612 19.07 -21.69 -12.18
CA GLN A 612 19.86 -20.61 -12.80
C GLN A 612 19.02 -19.34 -12.87
N THR A 613 19.68 -18.21 -12.71
CA THR A 613 19.09 -16.94 -13.17
C THR A 613 19.52 -16.73 -14.59
N VAL A 614 18.57 -16.46 -15.48
CA VAL A 614 18.80 -16.19 -16.90
C VAL A 614 18.47 -14.75 -17.23
N ARG A 615 19.24 -14.18 -18.15
CA ARG A 615 18.97 -12.88 -18.77
C ARG A 615 18.59 -13.11 -20.23
N LEU A 616 17.41 -12.66 -20.59
CA LEU A 616 16.93 -12.66 -21.96
C LEU A 616 17.11 -11.27 -22.55
N LYS A 617 17.41 -11.19 -23.85
CA LYS A 617 17.62 -9.93 -24.57
C LYS A 617 16.68 -9.84 -25.75
N SER A 618 16.01 -8.68 -25.90
CA SER A 618 15.16 -8.38 -27.03
C SER A 618 15.95 -7.74 -28.17
N GLN A 619 15.64 -8.13 -29.41
CA GLN A 619 16.02 -7.44 -30.64
C GLN A 619 14.91 -6.54 -31.16
N GLN A 620 13.75 -6.53 -30.52
CA GLN A 620 12.54 -5.87 -31.02
C GLN A 620 12.02 -4.76 -30.09
N ASN A 621 12.76 -4.44 -29.01
CA ASN A 621 12.38 -3.35 -28.13
C ASN A 621 12.33 -2.01 -28.89
N PHE A 622 11.29 -1.21 -28.66
CA PHE A 622 11.16 0.12 -29.27
C PHE A 622 12.13 1.10 -28.60
N PRO A 623 12.64 2.10 -29.33
CA PRO A 623 13.27 3.25 -28.71
C PRO A 623 12.31 3.95 -27.76
N LEU A 624 12.81 4.55 -26.68
CA LEU A 624 11.93 5.25 -25.71
C LEU A 624 11.20 6.45 -26.30
N LEU A 625 11.78 7.05 -27.37
CA LEU A 625 11.19 8.09 -28.18
C LEU A 625 11.40 7.75 -29.63
N TYR A 626 10.37 7.75 -30.43
CA TYR A 626 10.41 7.44 -31.87
C TYR A 626 9.30 8.15 -32.61
N TRP A 627 9.51 8.36 -33.90
CA TRP A 627 8.59 9.02 -34.81
C TRP A 627 7.69 8.03 -35.53
N GLN A 628 6.41 8.40 -35.67
CA GLN A 628 5.44 7.69 -36.51
C GLN A 628 4.63 8.68 -37.35
N SER A 629 4.33 8.28 -38.60
CA SER A 629 3.50 9.05 -39.54
C SER A 629 2.12 8.46 -39.75
N THR A 630 1.80 7.36 -39.04
CA THR A 630 0.50 6.70 -39.06
C THR A 630 -0.23 6.94 -37.75
N ALA A 631 -1.53 7.18 -37.81
CA ALA A 631 -2.33 7.49 -36.65
C ALA A 631 -3.58 6.59 -36.51
N ILE A 632 -4.02 6.50 -35.27
CA ILE A 632 -5.27 5.86 -34.86
C ILE A 632 -6.04 6.91 -34.07
N THR A 633 -7.31 7.16 -34.45
CA THR A 633 -8.15 8.08 -33.67
C THR A 633 -8.54 7.47 -32.33
N PRO A 634 -8.82 8.29 -31.31
CA PRO A 634 -9.30 7.78 -30.04
C PRO A 634 -10.61 6.98 -30.14
N ALA A 635 -11.46 7.31 -31.10
CA ALA A 635 -12.71 6.59 -31.36
C ALA A 635 -12.44 5.18 -31.90
N GLN A 636 -11.58 5.06 -32.93
CA GLN A 636 -11.14 3.78 -33.47
C GLN A 636 -10.48 2.92 -32.38
N TYR A 637 -9.54 3.50 -31.61
CA TYR A 637 -8.84 2.76 -30.54
C TYR A 637 -9.79 2.22 -29.50
N ARG A 638 -10.81 2.97 -29.08
CA ARG A 638 -11.80 2.49 -28.09
C ARG A 638 -12.58 1.28 -28.57
N GLN A 639 -12.82 1.13 -29.86
CA GLN A 639 -13.55 -0.01 -30.45
C GLN A 639 -12.74 -1.32 -30.51
N LEU A 640 -11.41 -1.21 -30.40
CA LEU A 640 -10.53 -2.38 -30.41
C LEU A 640 -10.65 -3.19 -29.13
N GLY A 641 -10.54 -4.52 -29.25
CA GLY A 641 -10.29 -5.40 -28.11
C GLY A 641 -8.89 -5.21 -27.51
N PRO A 642 -8.63 -5.67 -26.30
CA PRO A 642 -7.34 -5.44 -25.60
C PRO A 642 -6.13 -5.90 -26.41
N THR A 643 -6.18 -7.09 -26.98
CA THR A 643 -5.08 -7.62 -27.82
C THR A 643 -4.87 -6.78 -29.08
N ALA A 644 -5.95 -6.33 -29.71
CA ALA A 644 -5.89 -5.48 -30.89
C ALA A 644 -5.36 -4.06 -30.53
N LYS A 645 -5.75 -3.52 -29.38
CA LYS A 645 -5.19 -2.25 -28.85
C LYS A 645 -3.70 -2.33 -28.64
N GLU A 646 -3.25 -3.40 -28.03
CA GLU A 646 -1.82 -3.63 -27.81
C GLU A 646 -1.06 -3.78 -29.12
N ARG A 647 -1.54 -4.64 -30.02
CA ARG A 647 -0.89 -4.86 -31.33
C ARG A 647 -0.85 -3.61 -32.19
N ALA A 648 -1.84 -2.74 -32.07
CA ALA A 648 -1.94 -1.46 -32.76
C ALA A 648 -0.83 -0.46 -32.38
N LEU A 649 -0.19 -0.59 -31.22
CA LEU A 649 0.93 0.27 -30.78
C LEU A 649 2.13 0.24 -31.73
N ALA A 650 2.29 -0.86 -32.49
CA ALA A 650 3.32 -0.95 -33.52
C ALA A 650 2.86 -0.37 -34.86
N SER A 651 1.56 -0.36 -35.17
CA SER A 651 1.02 0.05 -36.47
C SER A 651 0.78 1.56 -36.58
N GLY A 652 0.58 2.26 -35.46
CA GLY A 652 0.33 3.70 -35.47
C GLY A 652 0.21 4.29 -34.06
N VAL A 653 0.25 5.61 -34.00
CA VAL A 653 0.14 6.38 -32.74
C VAL A 653 -1.32 6.78 -32.48
N VAL A 654 -1.78 6.57 -31.26
CA VAL A 654 -3.11 7.07 -30.83
C VAL A 654 -2.95 8.53 -30.42
N VAL A 655 -3.60 9.44 -31.12
CA VAL A 655 -3.56 10.90 -30.86
C VAL A 655 -4.94 11.52 -31.06
N ALA A 656 -5.11 12.74 -30.57
CA ALA A 656 -6.34 13.51 -30.71
C ALA A 656 -6.71 13.70 -32.20
N ASP A 657 -8.02 13.74 -32.50
CA ASP A 657 -8.58 13.74 -33.86
C ASP A 657 -7.97 14.83 -34.75
N HIS A 658 -7.79 16.06 -34.26
CA HIS A 658 -7.21 17.17 -35.03
C HIS A 658 -5.74 16.95 -35.47
N VAL A 659 -5.01 16.06 -34.75
CA VAL A 659 -3.66 15.63 -35.15
C VAL A 659 -3.75 14.41 -36.06
N ALA A 660 -4.59 13.45 -35.71
CA ALA A 660 -4.76 12.21 -36.47
C ALA A 660 -5.20 12.45 -37.92
N GLN A 661 -6.07 13.46 -38.17
CA GLN A 661 -6.53 13.85 -39.51
C GLN A 661 -5.40 14.31 -40.44
N LYS A 662 -4.28 14.77 -39.90
CA LYS A 662 -3.07 15.18 -40.67
C LYS A 662 -2.12 14.04 -40.94
N LEU A 663 -2.41 12.84 -40.46
CA LEU A 663 -1.55 11.65 -40.56
C LEU A 663 -2.24 10.58 -41.45
N THR A 664 -1.44 9.66 -41.96
CA THR A 664 -1.96 8.50 -42.66
C THR A 664 -2.68 7.60 -41.66
N PRO A 665 -3.92 7.13 -41.94
CA PRO A 665 -4.56 6.15 -41.08
C PRO A 665 -3.72 4.88 -40.95
N ALA A 666 -3.62 4.34 -39.72
CA ALA A 666 -2.88 3.11 -39.50
C ALA A 666 -3.61 1.91 -40.10
N ASP A 667 -2.90 1.05 -40.83
CA ASP A 667 -3.43 -0.22 -41.27
C ASP A 667 -3.42 -1.24 -40.16
N LEU A 668 -4.61 -1.56 -39.63
CA LEU A 668 -4.81 -2.55 -38.59
C LEU A 668 -5.20 -3.93 -39.13
N THR A 669 -5.31 -4.08 -40.45
CA THR A 669 -5.68 -5.32 -41.09
C THR A 669 -4.64 -6.41 -40.81
N GLY A 670 -5.10 -7.58 -40.37
CA GLY A 670 -4.20 -8.71 -40.09
C GLY A 670 -3.37 -8.55 -38.81
N ASN A 671 -3.67 -7.59 -37.94
CA ASN A 671 -2.97 -7.46 -36.65
C ASN A 671 -3.37 -8.59 -35.68
N VAL A 672 -4.62 -8.99 -35.72
CA VAL A 672 -5.16 -10.02 -34.83
C VAL A 672 -6.13 -10.93 -35.59
N VAL A 673 -6.25 -12.17 -35.10
CA VAL A 673 -7.25 -13.13 -35.58
C VAL A 673 -8.06 -13.64 -34.39
N LYS A 674 -9.37 -13.49 -34.47
CA LYS A 674 -10.30 -14.06 -33.48
C LYS A 674 -10.54 -15.54 -33.78
N LEU A 675 -10.38 -16.39 -32.78
CA LEU A 675 -10.54 -17.83 -32.88
C LEU A 675 -11.89 -18.26 -32.32
N LYS A 676 -12.57 -19.17 -33.01
CA LYS A 676 -13.70 -19.88 -32.43
C LYS A 676 -13.21 -20.84 -31.36
N SER A 677 -13.94 -20.92 -30.26
CA SER A 677 -13.58 -21.78 -29.13
C SER A 677 -14.81 -22.46 -28.55
N GLN A 678 -14.60 -23.63 -27.98
CA GLN A 678 -15.62 -24.41 -27.27
C GLN A 678 -15.05 -24.78 -25.89
N LEU A 679 -15.91 -24.78 -24.87
CA LEU A 679 -15.55 -25.20 -23.53
C LEU A 679 -16.16 -26.61 -23.32
N ILE A 680 -15.29 -27.59 -23.03
CA ILE A 680 -15.67 -28.99 -22.83
C ILE A 680 -15.22 -29.40 -21.43
N SER A 681 -16.11 -30.00 -20.62
CA SER A 681 -15.75 -30.52 -19.31
C SER A 681 -14.91 -31.80 -19.42
N ASN A 682 -14.18 -32.16 -18.38
CA ASN A 682 -13.49 -33.46 -18.29
C ASN A 682 -14.48 -34.66 -18.30
N ARG A 683 -15.80 -34.40 -18.25
CA ARG A 683 -16.87 -35.37 -18.43
C ARG A 683 -17.35 -35.39 -19.89
N PHE A 684 -16.62 -34.75 -20.80
CA PHE A 684 -16.86 -34.67 -22.23
C PHE A 684 -18.16 -33.96 -22.65
N ASN A 685 -18.77 -33.18 -21.75
CA ASN A 685 -19.92 -32.37 -22.04
C ASN A 685 -19.49 -30.95 -22.49
N GLN A 686 -20.09 -30.49 -23.62
CA GLN A 686 -19.96 -29.11 -24.00
C GLN A 686 -20.69 -28.23 -22.98
N VAL A 687 -20.03 -27.20 -22.51
CA VAL A 687 -20.53 -26.34 -21.46
C VAL A 687 -20.73 -24.92 -21.98
N ASN A 688 -21.84 -24.29 -21.58
CA ASN A 688 -22.10 -22.91 -21.90
C ASN A 688 -21.34 -21.97 -20.92
N PRO A 689 -20.32 -21.24 -21.37
CA PRO A 689 -19.57 -20.32 -20.49
C PRO A 689 -20.42 -19.19 -19.92
N ALA A 690 -21.49 -18.79 -20.63
CA ALA A 690 -22.41 -17.75 -20.16
C ALA A 690 -23.23 -18.18 -18.93
N ASN A 691 -23.26 -19.48 -18.62
CA ASN A 691 -23.94 -20.04 -17.45
C ASN A 691 -23.20 -21.28 -16.94
N LEU A 692 -21.95 -21.12 -16.55
CA LEU A 692 -21.08 -22.20 -16.10
C LEU A 692 -21.36 -22.52 -14.62
N HIS A 693 -21.98 -23.67 -14.37
CA HIS A 693 -22.25 -24.20 -13.04
C HIS A 693 -21.09 -25.05 -12.55
N TYR A 694 -20.13 -24.46 -11.84
CA TYR A 694 -19.01 -25.17 -11.25
C TYR A 694 -19.40 -25.70 -9.85
N ARG A 695 -19.69 -26.99 -9.78
CA ARG A 695 -20.25 -27.66 -8.58
C ARG A 695 -19.31 -28.70 -7.97
N ASP A 696 -18.27 -29.09 -8.67
CA ASP A 696 -17.31 -30.09 -8.27
C ASP A 696 -15.88 -29.53 -8.41
N ALA A 697 -15.10 -29.58 -7.34
CA ALA A 697 -13.74 -29.05 -7.33
C ALA A 697 -12.78 -29.83 -8.23
N GLU A 698 -13.12 -31.10 -8.53
CA GLU A 698 -12.32 -31.94 -9.44
C GLU A 698 -12.68 -31.69 -10.91
N GLU A 699 -13.75 -30.95 -11.18
CA GLU A 699 -14.13 -30.65 -12.56
C GLU A 699 -13.13 -29.67 -13.19
N THR A 700 -12.64 -30.01 -14.35
CA THR A 700 -11.79 -29.18 -15.19
C THR A 700 -12.38 -29.06 -16.58
N TYR A 701 -12.01 -28.02 -17.29
CA TYR A 701 -12.53 -27.75 -18.62
C TYR A 701 -11.37 -27.65 -19.61
N GLN A 702 -11.62 -28.11 -20.83
CA GLN A 702 -10.77 -27.89 -21.99
C GLN A 702 -11.37 -26.79 -22.86
N LEU A 703 -10.62 -25.72 -23.02
CA LEU A 703 -10.91 -24.68 -23.98
C LEU A 703 -10.34 -25.12 -25.34
N VAL A 704 -11.19 -25.72 -26.17
CA VAL A 704 -10.81 -26.28 -27.47
C VAL A 704 -10.92 -25.21 -28.56
N LEU A 705 -9.97 -25.19 -29.48
CA LEU A 705 -9.85 -24.30 -30.61
C LEU A 705 -10.01 -25.06 -31.94
N PRO A 706 -11.25 -25.39 -32.36
CA PRO A 706 -11.49 -26.31 -33.48
C PRO A 706 -10.88 -25.86 -34.81
N GLN A 707 -10.80 -24.55 -35.04
CA GLN A 707 -10.25 -24.02 -36.29
C GLN A 707 -8.77 -24.40 -36.50
N LEU A 708 -8.01 -24.65 -35.39
CA LEU A 708 -6.61 -25.01 -35.45
C LEU A 708 -6.32 -26.45 -35.89
N THR A 709 -7.37 -27.28 -36.00
CA THR A 709 -7.24 -28.62 -36.59
C THR A 709 -7.03 -28.54 -38.11
N ASN A 710 -7.49 -27.45 -38.74
CA ASN A 710 -7.19 -27.20 -40.16
C ASN A 710 -5.74 -26.72 -40.30
N LYS A 711 -4.90 -27.57 -40.86
CA LYS A 711 -3.45 -27.32 -41.03
C LYS A 711 -3.14 -26.03 -41.82
N GLN A 712 -3.95 -25.71 -42.83
CA GLN A 712 -3.76 -24.54 -43.67
C GLN A 712 -4.07 -23.25 -42.92
N PHE A 713 -5.15 -23.24 -42.14
CA PHE A 713 -5.48 -22.14 -41.24
C PHE A 713 -4.47 -21.98 -40.13
N ALA A 714 -4.07 -23.07 -39.48
CA ALA A 714 -3.05 -23.04 -38.41
C ALA A 714 -1.68 -22.53 -38.90
N LYS A 715 -1.30 -22.84 -40.17
CA LYS A 715 -0.05 -22.32 -40.77
C LYS A 715 -0.05 -20.80 -40.91
N ARG A 716 -1.21 -20.16 -41.09
CA ARG A 716 -1.33 -18.67 -41.19
C ARG A 716 -1.13 -17.98 -39.83
N LEU A 717 -1.24 -18.71 -38.73
CA LEU A 717 -1.12 -18.23 -37.36
C LEU A 717 0.24 -18.55 -36.74
N LYS A 718 1.27 -18.82 -37.56
CA LYS A 718 2.63 -18.92 -37.09
C LYS A 718 3.09 -17.56 -36.52
N GLU A 719 4.03 -17.61 -35.61
CA GLU A 719 4.57 -16.41 -34.95
C GLU A 719 3.47 -15.55 -34.33
N SER A 720 2.61 -16.17 -33.53
CA SER A 720 1.52 -15.50 -32.86
C SER A 720 1.63 -15.64 -31.35
N GLU A 721 1.17 -14.60 -30.67
CA GLU A 721 0.93 -14.61 -29.23
C GLU A 721 -0.57 -14.83 -28.98
N LEU A 722 -0.88 -15.81 -28.13
CA LEU A 722 -2.27 -16.22 -27.90
C LEU A 722 -2.80 -15.58 -26.61
N HIS A 723 -3.90 -14.86 -26.73
CA HIS A 723 -4.58 -14.23 -25.61
C HIS A 723 -5.99 -14.79 -25.43
N VAL A 724 -6.45 -14.83 -24.18
CA VAL A 724 -7.86 -15.09 -23.84
C VAL A 724 -8.41 -13.83 -23.17
N GLU A 725 -9.25 -13.12 -23.92
CA GLU A 725 -9.89 -11.88 -23.49
C GLU A 725 -11.21 -12.18 -22.79
N PHE A 726 -11.28 -12.05 -21.49
CA PHE A 726 -12.53 -12.10 -20.74
C PHE A 726 -13.18 -10.71 -20.77
N GLN A 727 -14.22 -10.57 -21.56
CA GLN A 727 -14.98 -9.32 -21.73
C GLN A 727 -15.93 -9.09 -20.56
N THR A 728 -16.48 -10.19 -20.01
CA THR A 728 -17.36 -10.15 -18.85
C THR A 728 -17.05 -11.34 -17.95
N ILE A 729 -16.88 -11.05 -16.67
CA ILE A 729 -16.77 -12.03 -15.60
C ILE A 729 -17.77 -11.63 -14.52
N LYS A 730 -18.77 -12.48 -14.26
CA LYS A 730 -19.67 -12.35 -13.10
C LYS A 730 -19.65 -13.68 -12.36
N TYR A 731 -19.46 -13.63 -11.07
CA TYR A 731 -19.45 -14.80 -10.20
C TYR A 731 -20.55 -14.68 -9.16
N GLN A 732 -21.31 -15.75 -9.03
CA GLN A 732 -22.32 -15.95 -8.00
C GLN A 732 -21.87 -17.09 -7.10
N PRO A 733 -21.50 -16.81 -5.83
CA PRO A 733 -21.15 -17.84 -4.88
C PRO A 733 -22.36 -18.76 -4.64
N LEU A 734 -22.11 -19.99 -4.26
CA LEU A 734 -23.15 -20.89 -3.78
C LEU A 734 -23.87 -20.28 -2.58
N THR A 735 -25.16 -20.52 -2.47
CA THR A 735 -25.90 -20.24 -1.24
C THR A 735 -25.36 -21.08 -0.09
N LEU A 736 -25.60 -20.68 1.14
CA LEU A 736 -25.16 -21.39 2.35
C LEU A 736 -25.59 -22.88 2.30
N LYS A 737 -26.85 -23.14 1.92
CA LYS A 737 -27.38 -24.49 1.78
C LYS A 737 -26.66 -25.31 0.69
N GLN A 738 -26.36 -24.70 -0.45
CA GLN A 738 -25.64 -25.37 -1.54
C GLN A 738 -24.19 -25.66 -1.20
N GLN A 739 -23.51 -24.75 -0.49
CA GLN A 739 -22.14 -24.97 -0.06
C GLN A 739 -22.06 -26.10 0.97
N LEU A 740 -22.97 -26.10 1.95
CA LEU A 740 -23.07 -27.19 2.91
C LEU A 740 -23.31 -28.54 2.22
N ALA A 741 -24.23 -28.58 1.24
CA ALA A 741 -24.47 -29.78 0.45
C ALA A 741 -23.24 -30.26 -0.33
N ALA A 742 -22.47 -29.34 -0.91
CA ALA A 742 -21.22 -29.65 -1.61
C ALA A 742 -20.14 -30.22 -0.66
N GLU A 743 -19.96 -29.57 0.52
CA GLU A 743 -19.02 -30.04 1.56
C GLU A 743 -19.43 -31.44 2.09
N MET A 744 -20.72 -31.64 2.29
CA MET A 744 -21.25 -32.95 2.72
C MET A 744 -21.02 -34.03 1.66
N ALA A 745 -21.24 -33.71 0.38
CA ALA A 745 -20.98 -34.64 -0.73
C ALA A 745 -19.48 -34.99 -0.82
N HIS A 746 -18.60 -34.01 -0.72
CA HIS A 746 -17.16 -34.20 -0.71
C HIS A 746 -16.69 -35.03 0.51
N ALA A 747 -17.22 -34.75 1.69
CA ALA A 747 -16.91 -35.52 2.90
C ALA A 747 -17.37 -36.99 2.80
N LYS A 748 -18.55 -37.24 2.20
CA LYS A 748 -19.03 -38.61 1.92
C LYS A 748 -18.11 -39.32 0.93
N GLN A 749 -17.72 -38.67 -0.13
CA GLN A 749 -16.81 -39.23 -1.12
C GLN A 749 -15.45 -39.58 -0.49
N THR A 750 -14.90 -38.68 0.31
CA THR A 750 -13.62 -38.91 1.03
C THR A 750 -13.76 -40.05 2.05
N ALA A 751 -14.87 -40.17 2.74
CA ALA A 751 -15.15 -41.26 3.68
C ALA A 751 -15.23 -42.62 2.98
N ASN A 752 -15.75 -42.68 1.75
CA ASN A 752 -15.80 -43.90 0.95
C ASN A 752 -14.41 -44.40 0.54
N PHE A 753 -13.45 -43.50 0.34
CA PHE A 753 -12.07 -43.82 0.02
C PHE A 753 -11.21 -44.10 1.27
N ASN A 754 -11.63 -43.66 2.45
CA ASN A 754 -10.97 -43.88 3.72
C ASN A 754 -11.98 -44.31 4.78
N PRO A 755 -12.30 -45.59 4.89
CA PRO A 755 -13.32 -46.09 5.82
C PRO A 755 -13.08 -45.77 7.29
N GLY A 756 -11.84 -45.46 7.70
CA GLY A 756 -11.52 -45.01 9.04
C GLY A 756 -11.92 -43.59 9.36
N ALA A 757 -12.27 -42.78 8.36
CA ALA A 757 -12.73 -41.39 8.54
C ALA A 757 -14.26 -41.38 8.67
N ALA A 758 -14.78 -41.49 9.90
CA ALA A 758 -16.21 -41.40 10.15
C ALA A 758 -16.73 -40.02 9.74
N LEU A 759 -17.70 -40.00 8.83
CA LEU A 759 -18.38 -38.77 8.44
C LEU A 759 -19.23 -38.24 9.61
N ASN A 760 -18.86 -37.12 10.17
CA ASN A 760 -19.61 -36.43 11.20
C ASN A 760 -20.30 -35.19 10.59
N GLU A 761 -21.58 -35.33 10.24
CA GLU A 761 -22.38 -34.25 9.68
C GLU A 761 -22.40 -32.99 10.53
N LYS A 762 -22.50 -33.13 11.85
CA LYS A 762 -22.48 -32.01 12.79
C LYS A 762 -21.12 -31.27 12.73
N SER A 763 -20.01 -32.01 12.59
CA SER A 763 -18.67 -31.43 12.45
C SER A 763 -18.52 -30.67 11.14
N VAL A 764 -19.04 -31.20 10.03
CA VAL A 764 -19.03 -30.52 8.73
C VAL A 764 -19.86 -29.25 8.79
N TRP A 765 -21.06 -29.32 9.35
CA TRP A 765 -21.95 -28.17 9.52
C TRP A 765 -21.32 -27.10 10.43
N TYR A 766 -20.71 -27.48 11.55
CA TYR A 766 -20.04 -26.57 12.46
C TYR A 766 -18.83 -25.88 11.80
N LYS A 767 -17.95 -26.63 11.11
CA LYS A 767 -16.81 -26.09 10.40
C LYS A 767 -17.24 -25.10 9.33
N TYR A 768 -18.29 -25.43 8.61
CA TYR A 768 -18.85 -24.60 7.57
C TYR A 768 -19.42 -23.30 8.12
N TRP A 769 -20.28 -23.38 9.15
CA TRP A 769 -20.86 -22.23 9.83
C TRP A 769 -19.76 -21.32 10.43
N ARG A 770 -18.77 -21.93 11.11
CA ARG A 770 -17.60 -21.22 11.63
C ARG A 770 -16.82 -20.50 10.53
N TYR A 771 -16.58 -21.14 9.41
CA TYR A 771 -15.89 -20.52 8.26
C TYR A 771 -16.62 -19.27 7.79
N HIS A 772 -17.94 -19.32 7.65
CA HIS A 772 -18.74 -18.18 7.22
C HIS A 772 -18.72 -17.04 8.23
N LEU A 773 -18.80 -17.33 9.52
CA LEU A 773 -18.67 -16.31 10.56
C LEU A 773 -17.32 -15.63 10.54
N ILE A 774 -16.24 -16.37 10.31
CA ILE A 774 -14.87 -15.84 10.32
C ILE A 774 -14.54 -15.06 9.05
N ASN A 775 -15.01 -15.51 7.88
CA ASN A 775 -14.63 -14.93 6.60
C ASN A 775 -15.67 -13.95 6.03
N GLY A 776 -16.84 -13.87 6.62
CA GLY A 776 -17.97 -13.14 6.09
C GLY A 776 -18.66 -13.89 4.93
N SER A 777 -19.95 -13.61 4.73
CA SER A 777 -20.75 -14.21 3.66
C SER A 777 -21.55 -13.15 2.92
N PRO A 778 -21.65 -13.23 1.59
CA PRO A 778 -21.00 -14.20 0.70
C PRO A 778 -19.56 -13.84 0.37
N ASP A 779 -18.65 -14.84 0.31
CA ASP A 779 -17.30 -14.65 -0.20
C ASP A 779 -17.35 -14.66 -1.74
N ILE A 780 -17.18 -13.49 -2.34
CA ILE A 780 -17.20 -13.30 -3.81
C ILE A 780 -15.83 -13.49 -4.45
N SER A 781 -14.79 -13.87 -3.68
CA SER A 781 -13.46 -14.10 -4.25
C SER A 781 -13.44 -15.37 -5.09
N TYR A 782 -12.69 -15.35 -6.18
CA TYR A 782 -12.42 -16.49 -7.04
C TYR A 782 -11.11 -16.31 -7.79
N THR A 783 -10.60 -17.38 -8.37
CA THR A 783 -9.53 -17.32 -9.37
C THR A 783 -9.95 -18.18 -10.56
N LEU A 784 -9.85 -17.62 -11.75
CA LEU A 784 -9.91 -18.35 -13.01
C LEU A 784 -8.48 -18.69 -13.41
N GLN A 785 -8.23 -19.96 -13.69
CA GLN A 785 -6.91 -20.47 -14.11
C GLN A 785 -6.97 -20.94 -15.54
N LEU A 786 -5.95 -20.59 -16.31
CA LEU A 786 -5.77 -21.07 -17.67
C LEU A 786 -4.35 -21.64 -17.80
N THR A 787 -4.25 -22.93 -18.06
CA THR A 787 -2.97 -23.64 -18.12
C THR A 787 -2.62 -24.02 -19.55
N SER A 788 -1.40 -23.72 -19.93
CA SER A 788 -0.75 -24.10 -21.18
C SER A 788 0.55 -24.84 -20.91
N LYS A 789 1.29 -25.17 -21.97
CA LYS A 789 2.65 -25.72 -21.84
C LYS A 789 3.65 -24.79 -21.14
N TYR A 790 3.38 -23.50 -21.08
CA TYR A 790 4.26 -22.49 -20.47
C TYR A 790 3.98 -22.23 -19.00
N GLY A 791 2.84 -22.68 -18.48
CA GLY A 791 2.43 -22.46 -17.10
C GLY A 791 0.95 -22.12 -16.96
N THR A 792 0.59 -21.58 -15.81
CA THR A 792 -0.80 -21.26 -15.45
C THR A 792 -0.97 -19.75 -15.26
N GLU A 793 -1.79 -19.15 -16.10
CA GLU A 793 -2.22 -17.77 -15.99
C GLU A 793 -3.48 -17.65 -15.11
N LYS A 794 -3.66 -16.48 -14.48
CA LYS A 794 -4.72 -16.29 -13.48
C LYS A 794 -5.40 -14.94 -13.61
N ILE A 795 -6.74 -14.95 -13.48
CA ILE A 795 -7.52 -13.75 -13.13
C ILE A 795 -8.12 -13.98 -11.76
N SER A 796 -7.82 -13.09 -10.81
CA SER A 796 -8.28 -13.27 -9.43
C SER A 796 -9.14 -12.10 -8.98
N GLN A 797 -10.32 -12.40 -8.44
CA GLN A 797 -11.14 -11.50 -7.64
C GLN A 797 -10.67 -11.59 -6.20
N PRO A 798 -10.11 -10.51 -5.60
CA PRO A 798 -9.70 -10.53 -4.20
C PRO A 798 -10.90 -10.62 -3.25
N LYS A 799 -10.66 -11.09 -2.04
CA LYS A 799 -11.65 -11.11 -0.95
C LYS A 799 -12.06 -9.69 -0.55
N GLN A 800 -13.30 -9.53 -0.08
CA GLN A 800 -13.80 -8.23 0.40
C GLN A 800 -13.04 -7.68 1.61
N SER A 801 -12.33 -8.52 2.36
CA SER A 801 -11.49 -8.11 3.48
C SER A 801 -10.18 -7.44 3.07
N VAL A 802 -9.78 -7.55 1.80
CA VAL A 802 -8.57 -6.93 1.26
C VAL A 802 -8.86 -5.48 0.91
N LEU A 803 -8.55 -4.55 1.79
CA LEU A 803 -8.94 -3.14 1.64
C LEU A 803 -8.14 -2.39 0.58
N SER A 804 -6.82 -2.56 0.58
CA SER A 804 -5.92 -1.74 -0.26
C SER A 804 -5.94 -2.12 -1.73
N PHE A 805 -6.28 -3.37 -2.04
CA PHE A 805 -6.23 -3.93 -3.40
C PHE A 805 -7.58 -4.43 -3.90
N PHE A 806 -8.64 -4.27 -3.12
CA PHE A 806 -9.95 -4.72 -3.54
C PHE A 806 -10.42 -3.93 -4.75
N LYS A 807 -10.77 -4.68 -5.79
CA LYS A 807 -11.49 -4.16 -6.96
C LYS A 807 -12.45 -5.25 -7.42
N VAL A 808 -13.56 -4.86 -7.98
CA VAL A 808 -14.44 -5.81 -8.68
C VAL A 808 -13.83 -6.11 -10.04
N VAL A 809 -13.43 -7.35 -10.25
CA VAL A 809 -12.83 -7.83 -11.51
C VAL A 809 -13.95 -8.20 -12.47
N LYS A 810 -14.21 -7.33 -13.43
CA LYS A 810 -15.28 -7.51 -14.43
C LYS A 810 -14.77 -8.09 -15.75
N ASN A 811 -13.48 -7.93 -16.01
CA ASN A 811 -12.80 -8.35 -17.23
C ASN A 811 -11.31 -8.56 -16.97
N GLY A 812 -10.60 -9.12 -17.95
CA GLY A 812 -9.16 -9.32 -17.91
C GLY A 812 -8.69 -10.08 -19.14
N THR A 813 -7.45 -9.89 -19.55
CA THR A 813 -6.85 -10.60 -20.68
C THR A 813 -5.66 -11.40 -20.20
N MET A 814 -5.70 -12.71 -20.35
CA MET A 814 -4.61 -13.63 -20.06
C MET A 814 -3.73 -13.83 -21.29
N ASN A 815 -2.43 -13.68 -21.14
CA ASN A 815 -1.47 -14.04 -22.17
C ASN A 815 -1.05 -15.51 -22.00
N VAL A 816 -1.44 -16.37 -22.93
CA VAL A 816 -1.11 -17.79 -22.93
C VAL A 816 0.35 -18.03 -23.34
N GLY A 817 0.94 -17.08 -24.07
CA GLY A 817 2.32 -17.10 -24.53
C GLY A 817 2.48 -16.97 -26.04
N TYR A 818 3.74 -16.84 -26.45
CA TYR A 818 4.15 -16.78 -27.85
C TYR A 818 4.41 -18.17 -28.43
N PHE A 819 3.89 -18.43 -29.62
CA PHE A 819 4.03 -19.69 -30.36
C PHE A 819 4.61 -19.45 -31.74
N ALA A 820 5.88 -19.80 -31.89
CA ALA A 820 6.60 -19.59 -33.16
C ALA A 820 6.09 -20.48 -34.30
N LYS A 821 5.69 -21.72 -34.01
CA LYS A 821 5.33 -22.73 -35.04
C LYS A 821 3.85 -23.05 -35.05
N HIS A 822 3.30 -23.48 -33.92
CA HIS A 822 1.92 -23.96 -33.82
C HIS A 822 1.28 -23.45 -32.53
N LEU A 823 0.07 -22.89 -32.64
CA LEU A 823 -0.80 -22.60 -31.50
C LEU A 823 -1.32 -23.90 -30.89
N PRO A 824 -1.58 -23.95 -29.57
CA PRO A 824 -2.22 -25.09 -28.94
C PRO A 824 -3.67 -25.24 -29.42
N THR A 825 -4.09 -26.46 -29.68
CA THR A 825 -5.47 -26.78 -30.07
C THR A 825 -6.44 -26.78 -28.89
N GLN A 826 -5.88 -26.87 -27.67
CA GLN A 826 -6.65 -26.86 -26.43
C GLN A 826 -5.84 -26.28 -25.28
N LEU A 827 -6.54 -25.71 -24.29
CA LEU A 827 -5.99 -25.13 -23.05
C LEU A 827 -6.83 -25.64 -21.88
N THR A 828 -6.20 -25.93 -20.74
CA THR A 828 -6.95 -26.33 -19.54
C THR A 828 -7.45 -25.09 -18.80
N PHE A 829 -8.75 -25.02 -18.58
CA PHE A 829 -9.42 -23.96 -17.83
C PHE A 829 -9.99 -24.51 -16.53
N LYS A 830 -9.75 -23.85 -15.40
CA LYS A 830 -10.25 -24.26 -14.09
C LYS A 830 -10.60 -23.05 -13.22
N PRO A 831 -11.86 -22.87 -12.81
CA PRO A 831 -12.23 -22.02 -11.69
C PRO A 831 -11.75 -22.63 -10.38
N THR A 832 -11.47 -21.80 -9.35
CA THR A 832 -11.01 -22.30 -8.06
C THR A 832 -12.08 -22.32 -6.97
N LYS A 833 -13.25 -21.74 -7.21
CA LYS A 833 -14.35 -21.72 -6.25
C LYS A 833 -15.65 -22.20 -6.87
N LEU A 834 -16.37 -23.02 -6.13
CA LEU A 834 -17.69 -23.50 -6.50
C LEU A 834 -18.67 -22.34 -6.59
N GLY A 835 -19.49 -22.36 -7.61
CA GLY A 835 -20.46 -21.30 -7.85
C GLY A 835 -20.99 -21.31 -9.29
N THR A 836 -21.63 -20.22 -9.65
CA THR A 836 -22.06 -19.98 -11.04
C THR A 836 -21.25 -18.84 -11.62
N TYR A 837 -20.65 -19.10 -12.78
CA TYR A 837 -19.90 -18.10 -13.53
C TYR A 837 -20.63 -17.73 -14.78
N HIS A 838 -20.78 -16.44 -15.04
CA HIS A 838 -21.24 -15.90 -16.30
C HIS A 838 -20.04 -15.29 -17.02
N LEU A 839 -19.49 -16.02 -17.98
CA LEU A 839 -18.28 -15.66 -18.70
C LEU A 839 -18.62 -15.30 -20.14
N LYS A 840 -18.14 -14.14 -20.60
CA LYS A 840 -18.05 -13.84 -22.02
C LYS A 840 -16.58 -13.62 -22.34
N TYR A 841 -16.02 -14.45 -23.19
CA TYR A 841 -14.62 -14.38 -23.57
C TYR A 841 -14.43 -14.57 -25.07
N GLN A 842 -13.25 -14.16 -25.55
CA GLN A 842 -12.82 -14.34 -26.92
C GLN A 842 -11.35 -14.79 -26.90
N VAL A 843 -11.04 -15.83 -27.67
CA VAL A 843 -9.65 -16.22 -27.91
C VAL A 843 -9.14 -15.43 -29.11
N VAL A 844 -7.97 -14.78 -28.97
CA VAL A 844 -7.41 -13.88 -29.97
C VAL A 844 -5.93 -14.21 -30.16
N ALA A 845 -5.52 -14.41 -31.40
CA ALA A 845 -4.11 -14.53 -31.76
C ALA A 845 -3.62 -13.17 -32.26
N ALA A 846 -2.61 -12.59 -31.60
CA ALA A 846 -1.86 -11.44 -32.08
C ALA A 846 -0.80 -11.93 -33.05
N LEU A 847 -0.83 -11.42 -34.30
CA LEU A 847 0.12 -11.81 -35.34
C LEU A 847 1.42 -11.00 -35.18
N LEU A 848 2.52 -11.70 -34.90
CA LEU A 848 3.84 -11.11 -34.65
C LEU A 848 4.86 -11.51 -35.74
N GLY A 849 4.39 -11.98 -36.88
CA GLY A 849 5.21 -12.35 -38.06
C GLY A 849 5.73 -11.17 -38.83
N ALA A 850 5.91 -11.37 -40.15
CA ALA A 850 6.63 -10.45 -41.05
C ALA A 850 6.15 -8.99 -40.99
N LYS A 851 4.83 -8.74 -40.95
CA LYS A 851 4.23 -7.40 -40.82
C LYS A 851 4.72 -6.71 -39.56
N TYR A 852 4.53 -7.37 -38.42
CA TYR A 852 4.95 -6.81 -37.10
C TYR A 852 6.45 -6.54 -37.06
N GLN A 853 7.25 -7.50 -37.54
CA GLN A 853 8.70 -7.34 -37.56
C GLN A 853 9.13 -6.19 -38.49
N SER A 854 8.41 -5.95 -39.57
CA SER A 854 8.66 -4.79 -40.45
C SER A 854 8.30 -3.48 -39.77
N GLU A 855 7.14 -3.42 -39.07
CA GLU A 855 6.72 -2.25 -38.28
C GLU A 855 7.74 -1.93 -37.18
N VAL A 856 8.22 -2.94 -36.45
CA VAL A 856 9.26 -2.78 -35.42
C VAL A 856 10.55 -2.22 -35.99
N ARG A 857 11.03 -2.76 -37.15
CA ARG A 857 12.24 -2.22 -37.81
C ARG A 857 12.06 -0.76 -38.19
N GLN A 858 10.90 -0.37 -38.69
CA GLN A 858 10.61 1.03 -39.02
C GLN A 858 10.63 1.91 -37.77
N ILE A 859 10.01 1.47 -36.67
CA ILE A 859 10.02 2.16 -35.36
C ILE A 859 11.47 2.34 -34.88
N GLN A 860 12.27 1.30 -34.93
CA GLN A 860 13.68 1.34 -34.51
C GLN A 860 14.52 2.27 -35.37
N ALA A 861 14.27 2.30 -36.68
CA ALA A 861 14.98 3.20 -37.63
C ALA A 861 14.65 4.69 -37.35
N HIS A 862 13.43 4.98 -36.87
CA HIS A 862 12.96 6.33 -36.59
C HIS A 862 13.07 6.73 -35.13
N GLY A 863 13.90 6.04 -34.32
CA GLY A 863 14.22 6.44 -32.95
C GLY A 863 14.95 7.79 -32.89
N LEU A 864 14.71 8.54 -31.83
CA LEU A 864 15.43 9.79 -31.54
C LEU A 864 16.94 9.50 -31.42
N LYS A 865 17.76 10.20 -32.22
CA LYS A 865 19.21 10.04 -32.24
C LYS A 865 19.91 11.02 -31.30
N LYS A 866 21.16 10.77 -30.94
CA LYS A 866 21.95 11.57 -30.00
C LYS A 866 21.19 11.87 -28.73
N LEU A 867 20.57 10.81 -28.21
CA LEU A 867 19.69 10.89 -27.03
C LEU A 867 20.53 11.24 -25.78
N HIS A 868 20.15 12.33 -25.13
CA HIS A 868 20.79 12.80 -23.92
C HIS A 868 19.76 12.95 -22.81
N PHE A 869 20.00 12.31 -21.68
CA PHE A 869 19.18 12.40 -20.48
C PHE A 869 19.91 13.23 -19.41
N ALA A 870 19.20 14.19 -18.86
CA ALA A 870 19.61 14.95 -17.67
C ALA A 870 18.51 14.88 -16.60
N PRO A 871 18.71 15.38 -15.38
CA PRO A 871 17.76 15.19 -14.29
C PRO A 871 16.30 15.49 -14.61
N ASN A 872 16.02 16.52 -15.39
CA ASN A 872 14.63 16.92 -15.72
C ASN A 872 14.40 16.99 -17.22
N THR A 873 15.37 16.59 -18.02
CA THR A 873 15.28 16.80 -19.47
C THR A 873 15.67 15.54 -20.23
N VAL A 874 15.05 15.39 -21.37
CA VAL A 874 15.52 14.50 -22.42
C VAL A 874 15.58 15.26 -23.73
N SER A 875 16.67 15.12 -24.44
CA SER A 875 16.87 15.80 -25.72
C SER A 875 17.50 14.87 -26.75
N GLY A 876 17.37 15.23 -28.04
CA GLY A 876 17.92 14.47 -29.12
C GLY A 876 17.65 15.13 -30.48
N GLN A 877 17.98 14.42 -31.53
CA GLN A 877 17.83 14.88 -32.93
C GLN A 877 17.00 13.86 -33.70
N LEU A 878 16.16 14.34 -34.59
CA LEU A 878 15.33 13.50 -35.44
C LEU A 878 15.17 14.15 -36.83
N THR A 879 15.37 13.37 -37.88
CA THR A 879 15.03 13.76 -39.25
C THR A 879 13.70 13.11 -39.63
N THR A 880 12.74 13.89 -40.08
CA THR A 880 11.42 13.43 -40.48
C THR A 880 11.20 13.69 -41.96
N SER A 881 10.69 12.72 -42.71
CA SER A 881 10.43 12.85 -44.16
C SER A 881 9.08 13.53 -44.47
N ARG A 882 8.18 13.58 -43.50
CA ARG A 882 6.82 14.15 -43.61
C ARG A 882 6.27 14.51 -42.23
N TYR A 883 5.10 15.16 -42.20
CA TYR A 883 4.42 15.42 -40.97
C TYR A 883 4.15 14.11 -40.20
N GLY A 884 4.43 14.10 -38.90
CA GLY A 884 4.25 12.95 -38.05
C GLY A 884 4.26 13.30 -36.57
N VAL A 885 4.26 12.28 -35.73
CA VAL A 885 4.26 12.43 -34.27
C VAL A 885 5.46 11.70 -33.69
N LEU A 886 6.31 12.43 -32.97
CA LEU A 886 7.23 11.82 -32.05
C LEU A 886 6.40 11.30 -30.87
N THR A 887 6.37 10.02 -30.66
CA THR A 887 5.74 9.37 -29.51
C THR A 887 6.79 8.79 -28.57
N SER A 888 6.41 8.47 -27.36
CA SER A 888 7.34 7.91 -26.38
C SER A 888 6.67 6.88 -25.49
N SER A 889 7.47 6.19 -24.68
CA SER A 889 7.03 5.44 -23.51
C SER A 889 7.33 6.20 -22.19
N ILE A 890 7.46 7.53 -22.24
CA ILE A 890 7.60 8.41 -21.07
C ILE A 890 6.19 8.78 -20.59
N PRO A 891 5.85 8.58 -19.32
CA PRO A 891 4.52 8.89 -18.80
C PRO A 891 4.15 10.36 -18.99
N TYR A 892 2.94 10.61 -19.48
CA TYR A 892 2.39 11.95 -19.60
C TYR A 892 2.11 12.58 -18.24
N SER A 893 2.52 13.81 -18.10
CA SER A 893 2.16 14.70 -16.98
C SER A 893 2.00 16.12 -17.51
N LYS A 894 1.17 16.93 -16.88
CA LYS A 894 1.04 18.36 -17.18
C LYS A 894 2.32 19.15 -16.88
N GLY A 895 3.29 18.56 -16.21
CA GLY A 895 4.59 19.16 -15.93
C GLY A 895 5.57 19.16 -17.11
N TRP A 896 5.29 18.41 -18.17
CA TRP A 896 6.14 18.38 -19.34
C TRP A 896 5.94 19.60 -20.23
N THR A 897 7.05 20.22 -20.63
CA THR A 897 7.15 21.25 -21.67
C THR A 897 8.12 20.79 -22.76
N ALA A 898 8.00 21.31 -23.95
CA ALA A 898 8.84 20.93 -25.07
C ALA A 898 9.33 22.14 -25.84
N THR A 899 10.54 22.01 -26.42
CA THR A 899 11.04 22.88 -27.51
C THR A 899 11.44 22.03 -28.70
N VAL A 900 11.09 22.50 -29.88
CA VAL A 900 11.50 21.94 -31.15
C VAL A 900 12.24 23.07 -31.89
N ASP A 901 13.51 22.83 -32.26
CA ASP A 901 14.37 23.81 -32.90
C ASP A 901 14.51 25.15 -32.16
N GLY A 902 14.45 25.06 -30.79
CA GLY A 902 14.51 26.23 -29.91
C GLY A 902 13.16 26.91 -29.66
N HIS A 903 12.11 26.59 -30.39
CA HIS A 903 10.77 27.16 -30.22
C HIS A 903 9.87 26.31 -29.36
N PRO A 904 9.00 26.91 -28.47
CA PRO A 904 8.05 26.17 -27.68
C PRO A 904 7.08 25.34 -28.56
N ALA A 905 6.86 24.08 -28.18
CA ALA A 905 5.97 23.17 -28.88
C ALA A 905 4.96 22.54 -27.89
N PRO A 906 3.69 22.38 -28.30
CA PRO A 906 2.69 21.76 -27.44
C PRO A 906 2.99 20.26 -27.20
N VAL A 907 2.95 19.86 -25.92
CA VAL A 907 3.11 18.46 -25.56
C VAL A 907 1.78 17.74 -25.72
N LEU A 908 1.79 16.69 -26.52
CA LEU A 908 0.65 15.83 -26.79
C LEU A 908 0.62 14.64 -25.81
N ARG A 909 -0.58 14.16 -25.52
CA ARG A 909 -0.75 12.85 -24.89
C ARG A 909 -0.98 11.81 -25.98
N THR A 910 0.01 10.96 -26.22
CA THR A 910 -0.03 9.89 -27.20
C THR A 910 -0.31 8.53 -26.52
N ASN A 911 -0.85 7.59 -27.28
CA ASN A 911 -1.13 6.23 -26.84
C ASN A 911 -1.82 6.21 -25.46
N THR A 912 -2.72 7.14 -25.25
CA THR A 912 -3.54 7.39 -24.05
C THR A 912 -2.79 7.84 -22.78
N ALA A 913 -1.48 7.55 -22.66
CA ALA A 913 -0.74 7.72 -21.41
C ALA A 913 0.65 8.36 -21.53
N PHE A 914 1.15 8.62 -22.74
CA PHE A 914 2.55 8.94 -22.94
C PHE A 914 2.77 10.30 -23.61
N VAL A 915 3.97 10.84 -23.40
CA VAL A 915 4.38 12.12 -23.98
C VAL A 915 4.63 11.98 -25.48
N GLY A 916 4.19 12.97 -26.26
CA GLY A 916 4.52 13.08 -27.68
C GLY A 916 4.50 14.52 -28.19
N LEU A 917 4.97 14.71 -29.42
CA LEU A 917 5.06 15.99 -30.13
C LEU A 917 4.67 15.82 -31.59
N ALA A 918 3.90 16.74 -32.15
CA ALA A 918 3.70 16.82 -33.60
C ALA A 918 4.90 17.51 -34.27
N LEU A 919 5.40 16.95 -35.34
CA LEU A 919 6.56 17.44 -36.04
C LEU A 919 6.29 17.55 -37.54
N PRO A 920 6.64 18.66 -38.22
CA PRO A 920 6.64 18.75 -39.67
C PRO A 920 7.74 17.90 -40.31
N ALA A 921 7.88 17.91 -41.60
CA ALA A 921 9.05 17.37 -42.28
C ALA A 921 10.28 18.24 -42.00
N GLY A 922 11.45 17.63 -41.84
CA GLY A 922 12.72 18.33 -41.63
C GLY A 922 13.62 17.70 -40.58
N ASP A 923 14.70 18.40 -40.29
CA ASP A 923 15.64 18.05 -39.23
C ASP A 923 15.27 18.81 -37.97
N HIS A 924 15.08 18.09 -36.87
CA HIS A 924 14.60 18.65 -35.60
C HIS A 924 15.53 18.38 -34.43
N ARG A 925 15.77 19.43 -33.65
CA ARG A 925 16.37 19.36 -32.31
C ARG A 925 15.26 19.44 -31.27
N ILE A 926 15.08 18.36 -30.51
CA ILE A 926 13.99 18.22 -29.58
C ILE A 926 14.51 18.22 -28.15
N LYS A 927 13.85 18.99 -27.30
CA LYS A 927 14.10 18.98 -25.86
C LYS A 927 12.77 18.96 -25.10
N LEU A 928 12.59 17.95 -24.27
CA LEU A 928 11.52 17.86 -23.28
C LEU A 928 12.08 18.27 -21.91
N THR A 929 11.34 19.08 -21.18
CA THR A 929 11.72 19.54 -19.84
C THR A 929 10.57 19.34 -18.87
N TYR A 930 10.86 18.77 -17.70
CA TYR A 930 9.87 18.51 -16.66
C TYR A 930 9.90 19.57 -15.56
N HIS A 931 8.73 20.03 -15.16
CA HIS A 931 8.50 20.91 -14.03
C HIS A 931 7.43 20.31 -13.12
N VAL A 932 7.62 20.41 -11.81
CA VAL A 932 6.62 19.93 -10.84
C VAL A 932 5.32 20.74 -10.97
N PRO A 933 4.18 20.09 -11.28
CA PRO A 933 2.91 20.79 -11.38
C PRO A 933 2.52 21.43 -10.05
N GLY A 934 2.18 22.71 -10.11
CA GLY A 934 1.73 23.47 -8.94
C GLY A 934 2.84 24.02 -8.04
N LEU A 935 4.10 23.60 -8.18
CA LEU A 935 5.20 24.03 -7.29
C LEU A 935 5.38 25.57 -7.31
N ARG A 936 5.37 26.19 -8.49
CA ARG A 936 5.48 27.66 -8.61
C ARG A 936 4.32 28.38 -7.93
N VAL A 937 3.10 27.90 -8.15
CA VAL A 937 1.88 28.47 -7.53
C VAL A 937 1.94 28.30 -6.02
N GLY A 938 2.27 27.11 -5.53
CA GLY A 938 2.46 26.83 -4.11
C GLY A 938 3.54 27.71 -3.47
N ALA A 939 4.67 27.92 -4.16
CA ALA A 939 5.74 28.81 -3.69
C ALA A 939 5.29 30.27 -3.58
N ILE A 940 4.56 30.78 -4.57
CA ILE A 940 4.00 32.15 -4.53
C ILE A 940 3.05 32.29 -3.34
N ILE A 941 2.14 31.33 -3.13
CA ILE A 941 1.21 31.32 -2.00
C ILE A 941 1.97 31.29 -0.68
N SER A 942 3.04 30.49 -0.58
CA SER A 942 3.86 30.43 0.64
C SER A 942 4.64 31.72 0.89
N LEU A 943 5.10 32.42 -0.16
CA LEU A 943 5.71 33.76 -0.03
C LEU A 943 4.71 34.80 0.47
N ILE A 944 3.47 34.77 -0.05
CA ILE A 944 2.36 35.57 0.48
C ILE A 944 2.11 35.21 1.96
N GLY A 945 2.15 33.91 2.29
CA GLY A 945 2.04 33.44 3.67
C GLY A 945 3.16 33.96 4.59
N LEU A 946 4.38 34.07 4.11
CA LEU A 946 5.48 34.68 4.86
C LEU A 946 5.25 36.17 5.10
N ALA A 947 4.84 36.92 4.09
CA ALA A 947 4.49 38.35 4.22
C ALA A 947 3.31 38.56 5.19
N TRP A 948 2.26 37.74 5.08
CA TRP A 948 1.14 37.67 6.01
C TRP A 948 1.58 37.40 7.45
N THR A 949 2.44 36.45 7.64
CA THR A 949 2.97 36.08 8.96
C THR A 949 3.80 37.21 9.57
N ALA A 950 4.65 37.85 8.77
CA ALA A 950 5.45 39.03 9.19
C ALA A 950 4.55 40.20 9.59
N LEU A 951 3.49 40.49 8.81
CA LEU A 951 2.51 41.53 9.12
C LEU A 951 1.82 41.25 10.46
N LEU A 952 1.28 40.06 10.65
CA LEU A 952 0.62 39.66 11.90
C LEU A 952 1.56 39.65 13.10
N ALA A 953 2.83 39.25 12.91
CA ALA A 953 3.85 39.36 13.95
C ALA A 953 4.14 40.80 14.32
N GLY A 954 4.28 41.71 13.34
CA GLY A 954 4.43 43.15 13.52
C GLY A 954 3.25 43.79 14.27
N ILE A 955 2.01 43.48 13.85
CA ILE A 955 0.82 43.94 14.56
C ILE A 955 0.80 43.45 16.00
N THR A 956 1.12 42.17 16.21
CA THR A 956 1.14 41.59 17.57
C THR A 956 2.20 42.25 18.45
N TRP A 957 3.38 42.51 17.89
CA TRP A 957 4.45 43.24 18.57
C TRP A 957 4.07 44.65 18.89
N TRP A 958 3.50 45.40 17.91
CA TRP A 958 3.06 46.79 18.08
C TRP A 958 1.98 46.92 19.18
N VAL A 959 0.95 46.04 19.13
CA VAL A 959 -0.13 46.04 20.15
C VAL A 959 0.41 45.73 21.54
N ARG A 960 1.39 44.87 21.68
CA ARG A 960 2.02 44.56 22.98
C ARG A 960 2.83 45.71 23.54
N HIS A 961 3.54 46.47 22.68
CA HIS A 961 4.34 47.61 23.11
C HIS A 961 3.49 48.84 23.45
N HIS A 962 2.36 49.03 22.78
CA HIS A 962 1.50 50.22 23.01
C HIS A 962 0.36 49.93 24.01
N ARG A 963 0.07 48.72 24.41
CA ARG A 963 -0.86 48.37 25.51
C ARG A 963 -0.16 48.20 26.87
N GLY A 964 1.17 48.28 26.92
CA GLY A 964 1.98 48.19 28.14
C GLY A 964 2.49 49.59 28.59
N ALA A 965 2.15 50.65 27.87
CA ALA A 965 2.22 52.06 28.30
C ALA A 965 0.73 52.51 28.52
#